data_7fa6c760f26478ff5eb3d393888e5029
#
_entry.id   7fa6c760f26478ff5eb3d393888e5029
#
_cell.length_a   1.000
_cell.length_b   1.000
_cell.length_c   1.000
_cell.angle_alpha   90.00
_cell.angle_beta   90.00
_cell.angle_gamma   90.00
#
_symmetry.space_group_name_H-M   'P 1'
#
loop_
_entity.id
_entity.type
_entity.pdbx_description
1 polymer ?
#
loop_
_entity_poly.entity_id
_entity_poly.type
_entity_poly.pdbx_seq_one_letter_code
_entity_poly.pdbx_strand_id
1 'polypeptide(L)'
;MNFLFESLAIRNRRIQLEEALLMASRCLLVGLLALALARPFVPPGSNVPWLFVLPLALLGVVGLGVAAVLHNEPKWRFWTALGSILALMICAGLVVFEKYLNLSRFGSGGRQDIALIVDGSTSMSLQVDGVTNFERAVEEARELIKRAPRGHAFSLIVGGPAPSAKILDPTTDRAELETALDELRPLDGAMSTYHAMTLASLSLARGDQAAKQIILFSDAQDVGWETGKAPRWNFLRDAFQNLTSEPQIVLRKMPLPLQVRNVAITDVRFSRQIVGTDRPVDISVTIENTGDEAVTPSGLEVIAGSGTRHRDNALGQMQPGAKQTITFAHQFLDAGAQTIQAVLEVEDEIPQDNVADAALNIADSLKVLIVDGRPSGRYLTRAATFPALALAPSSLTLDPTLEANPVGAGEEYSDTYQGEDYDPTRDPVRFLVEPQIVGAPELISIPDFSSYDTVILADVPRLAAESAISLVQFVEKGGGLLIAPGHRAQSDFYNEWRLADGQAFLPVSMGESIKVAGDGEAIMPSAQTLTHPAFQKVSGQNRTDFATVSFGSWWPLQVPDALMAETAVGARLNTGDPLLATRRVGNGQVIVFGGTLDTTMSNLPTRQAYLPFLHELVYALADPAAYDLNLDPGWDLTLSLSSGRHVPIGEGLRGEYYATTSGGEPALSRIDAGLQFNWQNGAPAPGLPTDGFRVEWTGKIRGPAKGNVTIEAEADDELEVWIDGKSILKATYGKKGRSRNVKMEKGKWYDFRAR
;
A
#
# COMPACT_ATOMS: atom_id res chain seq x y z
N MET A 1 -62.77 81.69 18.74
CA MET A 1 -63.01 80.40 18.04
C MET A 1 -61.73 79.97 17.20
N ASN A 2 -61.05 80.86 16.50
CA ASN A 2 -59.88 80.48 15.69
C ASN A 2 -58.68 79.90 16.49
N PHE A 3 -58.46 80.38 17.73
CA PHE A 3 -57.36 79.90 18.58
C PHE A 3 -57.55 78.43 19.04
N LEU A 4 -58.80 77.97 19.23
CA LEU A 4 -59.15 76.61 19.59
C LEU A 4 -58.92 75.66 18.40
N PHE A 5 -59.20 76.11 17.19
CA PHE A 5 -58.97 75.28 15.97
C PHE A 5 -57.45 75.16 15.66
N GLU A 6 -56.63 76.21 15.86
CA GLU A 6 -55.17 76.15 15.69
C GLU A 6 -54.55 75.23 16.74
N SER A 7 -54.95 75.26 17.99
CA SER A 7 -54.44 74.39 19.06
C SER A 7 -54.76 72.93 18.83
N LEU A 8 -55.96 72.63 18.32
CA LEU A 8 -56.43 71.31 17.97
C LEU A 8 -55.63 70.76 16.72
N ALA A 9 -55.40 71.62 15.75
CA ALA A 9 -54.60 71.23 14.57
C ALA A 9 -53.15 70.93 14.91
N ILE A 10 -52.49 71.71 15.80
CA ILE A 10 -51.12 71.48 16.27
C ILE A 10 -51.04 70.17 17.09
N ARG A 11 -52.10 69.92 17.95
CA ARG A 11 -52.15 68.67 18.77
C ARG A 11 -52.38 67.44 17.91
N ASN A 12 -53.19 67.52 16.88
CA ASN A 12 -53.41 66.43 15.93
C ASN A 12 -52.15 66.12 15.10
N ARG A 13 -51.44 67.16 14.70
CA ARG A 13 -50.17 66.97 14.00
C ARG A 13 -49.13 66.27 14.87
N ARG A 14 -49.02 66.58 16.14
CA ARG A 14 -48.07 65.95 17.07
C ARG A 14 -48.42 64.46 17.30
N ILE A 15 -49.72 64.14 17.44
CA ILE A 15 -50.21 62.78 17.60
C ILE A 15 -49.92 61.96 16.33
N GLN A 16 -50.22 62.50 15.16
CA GLN A 16 -49.90 61.80 13.87
C GLN A 16 -48.41 61.57 13.66
N LEU A 17 -47.57 62.47 14.10
CA LEU A 17 -46.12 62.33 14.00
C LEU A 17 -45.58 61.30 15.00
N GLU A 18 -46.13 61.25 16.20
CA GLU A 18 -45.82 60.23 17.22
C GLU A 18 -46.28 58.85 16.77
N GLU A 19 -47.49 58.72 16.20
CA GLU A 19 -47.99 57.44 15.64
C GLU A 19 -47.15 56.98 14.41
N ALA A 20 -46.76 57.88 13.52
CA ALA A 20 -45.90 57.56 12.38
C ALA A 20 -44.50 57.13 12.81
N LEU A 21 -43.88 57.77 13.81
CA LEU A 21 -42.61 57.36 14.40
C LEU A 21 -42.69 56.01 15.11
N LEU A 22 -43.80 55.77 15.86
CA LEU A 22 -44.06 54.49 16.50
C LEU A 22 -44.23 53.36 15.46
N MET A 23 -44.97 53.61 14.39
CA MET A 23 -45.14 52.66 13.29
C MET A 23 -43.78 52.34 12.56
N ALA A 24 -43.02 53.39 12.27
CA ALA A 24 -41.69 53.26 11.67
C ALA A 24 -40.74 52.46 12.57
N SER A 25 -40.73 52.70 13.88
CA SER A 25 -39.87 51.95 14.83
C SER A 25 -40.28 50.47 14.92
N ARG A 26 -41.62 50.16 14.89
CA ARG A 26 -42.11 48.80 14.86
C ARG A 26 -41.70 48.07 13.55
N CYS A 27 -41.85 48.71 12.41
CA CYS A 27 -41.46 48.16 11.13
C CYS A 27 -39.93 47.94 11.08
N LEU A 28 -39.13 48.86 11.61
CA LEU A 28 -37.66 48.69 11.72
C LEU A 28 -37.31 47.53 12.62
N LEU A 29 -37.96 47.36 13.75
CA LEU A 29 -37.72 46.29 14.70
C LEU A 29 -38.06 44.92 14.11
N VAL A 30 -39.18 44.81 13.40
CA VAL A 30 -39.59 43.58 12.69
C VAL A 30 -38.61 43.29 11.54
N GLY A 31 -38.17 44.32 10.79
CA GLY A 31 -37.20 44.18 9.74
C GLY A 31 -35.83 43.72 10.26
N LEU A 32 -35.37 44.27 11.38
CA LEU A 32 -34.12 43.85 12.03
C LEU A 32 -34.22 42.43 12.59
N LEU A 33 -35.39 42.07 13.15
CA LEU A 33 -35.61 40.70 13.64
C LEU A 33 -35.65 39.70 12.49
N ALA A 34 -36.27 40.03 11.37
CA ALA A 34 -36.30 39.20 10.17
C ALA A 34 -34.88 39.03 9.57
N LEU A 35 -34.07 40.10 9.55
CA LEU A 35 -32.68 40.07 9.13
C LEU A 35 -31.83 39.22 10.07
N ALA A 36 -32.02 39.30 11.37
CA ALA A 36 -31.31 38.49 12.35
C ALA A 36 -31.67 36.99 12.23
N LEU A 37 -32.93 36.66 11.95
CA LEU A 37 -33.40 35.28 11.74
C LEU A 37 -32.92 34.71 10.38
N ALA A 38 -32.91 35.54 9.34
CA ALA A 38 -32.48 35.14 8.01
C ALA A 38 -30.97 34.85 7.90
N ARG A 39 -30.17 35.27 8.88
CA ARG A 39 -28.69 35.13 8.88
C ARG A 39 -28.10 35.32 7.46
N PRO A 40 -28.28 36.50 6.82
CA PRO A 40 -27.89 36.71 5.46
C PRO A 40 -26.39 36.40 5.33
N PHE A 41 -26.08 35.36 4.53
CA PHE A 41 -24.68 35.03 4.16
C PHE A 41 -24.27 35.93 3.00
N VAL A 42 -23.24 36.72 3.21
CA VAL A 42 -22.62 37.50 2.14
C VAL A 42 -21.47 36.66 1.59
N PRO A 43 -21.53 36.20 0.32
CA PRO A 43 -20.44 35.44 -0.26
C PRO A 43 -19.12 36.22 -0.19
N PRO A 44 -18.02 35.61 0.24
CA PRO A 44 -16.73 36.30 0.41
C PRO A 44 -16.13 36.84 -0.90
N GLY A 45 -16.66 36.46 -2.05
CA GLY A 45 -16.28 36.99 -3.38
C GLY A 45 -17.07 38.22 -3.82
N SER A 46 -18.01 38.73 -3.04
CA SER A 46 -18.73 39.94 -3.43
C SER A 46 -17.98 41.19 -2.92
N ASN A 47 -17.50 41.99 -3.85
CA ASN A 47 -16.84 43.27 -3.55
C ASN A 47 -17.83 44.36 -3.13
N VAL A 48 -19.14 44.05 -3.06
CA VAL A 48 -20.20 45.00 -2.62
C VAL A 48 -20.06 45.21 -1.12
N PRO A 49 -19.96 46.45 -0.65
CA PRO A 49 -19.90 46.75 0.78
C PRO A 49 -21.28 46.59 1.41
N TRP A 50 -21.74 45.34 1.53
CA TRP A 50 -23.05 44.96 2.03
C TRP A 50 -23.37 45.55 3.42
N LEU A 51 -22.32 45.79 4.21
CA LEU A 51 -22.45 46.42 5.52
C LEU A 51 -23.06 47.83 5.45
N PHE A 52 -22.87 48.55 4.34
CA PHE A 52 -23.44 49.86 4.10
C PHE A 52 -24.67 49.84 3.21
N VAL A 53 -24.68 48.95 2.21
CA VAL A 53 -25.78 48.81 1.22
C VAL A 53 -27.08 48.34 1.89
N LEU A 54 -27.02 47.33 2.74
CA LEU A 54 -28.22 46.77 3.40
C LEU A 54 -28.91 47.78 4.34
N PRO A 55 -28.21 48.47 5.27
CA PRO A 55 -28.84 49.47 6.11
C PRO A 55 -29.37 50.69 5.33
N LEU A 56 -28.65 51.11 4.28
CA LEU A 56 -29.07 52.22 3.45
C LEU A 56 -30.32 51.88 2.59
N ALA A 57 -30.38 50.65 2.05
CA ALA A 57 -31.55 50.13 1.35
C ALA A 57 -32.75 50.03 2.28
N LEU A 58 -32.55 49.51 3.50
CA LEU A 58 -33.61 49.41 4.51
C LEU A 58 -34.14 50.79 4.87
N LEU A 59 -33.26 51.78 5.10
CA LEU A 59 -33.62 53.18 5.33
C LEU A 59 -34.43 53.78 4.16
N GLY A 60 -34.01 53.47 2.91
CA GLY A 60 -34.73 53.90 1.71
C GLY A 60 -36.16 53.32 1.64
N VAL A 61 -36.34 52.00 1.92
CA VAL A 61 -37.65 51.38 1.91
C VAL A 61 -38.57 51.87 3.03
N VAL A 62 -38.01 51.97 4.26
CA VAL A 62 -38.74 52.54 5.42
C VAL A 62 -39.16 53.97 5.19
N GLY A 63 -38.26 54.80 4.63
CA GLY A 63 -38.56 56.18 4.32
C GLY A 63 -39.64 56.36 3.24
N LEU A 64 -39.75 55.47 2.25
CA LEU A 64 -40.88 55.48 1.31
C LEU A 64 -42.19 55.11 2.01
N GLY A 65 -42.17 54.16 2.95
CA GLY A 65 -43.30 53.81 3.79
C GLY A 65 -43.78 55.03 4.63
N VAL A 66 -42.87 55.75 5.26
CA VAL A 66 -43.17 57.00 5.99
C VAL A 66 -43.71 58.07 5.06
N ALA A 67 -43.16 58.24 3.84
CA ALA A 67 -43.66 59.17 2.86
C ALA A 67 -45.10 58.84 2.39
N ALA A 68 -45.49 57.59 2.36
CA ALA A 68 -46.84 57.15 2.02
C ALA A 68 -47.86 57.49 3.14
N VAL A 69 -47.42 57.42 4.40
CA VAL A 69 -48.24 57.75 5.58
C VAL A 69 -48.42 59.26 5.74
N LEU A 70 -47.42 60.05 5.38
CA LEU A 70 -47.42 61.56 5.44
C LEU A 70 -48.27 62.19 4.33
N HIS A 71 -49.43 61.59 4.01
CA HIS A 71 -50.35 62.03 2.94
C HIS A 71 -50.81 63.48 3.11
N ASN A 72 -50.99 63.95 4.32
CA ASN A 72 -51.55 65.28 4.63
C ASN A 72 -50.53 66.41 4.69
N GLU A 73 -49.23 66.12 4.56
CA GLU A 73 -48.14 67.09 4.63
C GLU A 73 -47.29 67.07 3.37
N PRO A 74 -47.65 67.82 2.33
CA PRO A 74 -47.03 67.69 0.99
C PRO A 74 -45.53 68.02 0.99
N LYS A 75 -45.06 68.97 1.83
CA LYS A 75 -43.64 69.35 1.92
C LYS A 75 -42.79 68.26 2.54
N TRP A 76 -43.21 67.68 3.66
CA TRP A 76 -42.47 66.58 4.32
C TRP A 76 -42.52 65.30 3.52
N ARG A 77 -43.67 64.99 2.89
CA ARG A 77 -43.81 63.88 1.99
C ARG A 77 -42.82 63.96 0.81
N PHE A 78 -42.67 65.13 0.21
CA PHE A 78 -41.72 65.34 -0.91
C PHE A 78 -40.29 65.11 -0.48
N TRP A 79 -39.84 65.69 0.65
CA TRP A 79 -38.48 65.53 1.11
C TRP A 79 -38.14 64.13 1.62
N THR A 80 -39.05 63.42 2.27
CA THR A 80 -38.86 62.05 2.71
C THR A 80 -38.86 61.09 1.52
N ALA A 81 -39.72 61.27 0.55
CA ALA A 81 -39.74 60.48 -0.67
C ALA A 81 -38.47 60.71 -1.50
N LEU A 82 -38.05 61.95 -1.66
CA LEU A 82 -36.84 62.31 -2.41
C LEU A 82 -35.57 61.72 -1.74
N GLY A 83 -35.43 61.81 -0.42
CA GLY A 83 -34.32 61.24 0.34
C GLY A 83 -34.29 59.73 0.24
N SER A 84 -35.46 59.07 0.29
CA SER A 84 -35.56 57.61 0.16
C SER A 84 -35.21 57.12 -1.22
N ILE A 85 -35.68 57.78 -2.28
CA ILE A 85 -35.35 57.45 -3.66
C ILE A 85 -33.83 57.68 -3.89
N LEU A 86 -33.26 58.74 -3.34
CA LEU A 86 -31.82 59.00 -3.44
C LEU A 86 -31.01 57.90 -2.74
N ALA A 87 -31.43 57.47 -1.55
CA ALA A 87 -30.78 56.38 -0.85
C ALA A 87 -30.83 55.06 -1.63
N LEU A 88 -31.97 54.72 -2.22
CA LEU A 88 -32.12 53.52 -3.08
C LEU A 88 -31.30 53.65 -4.37
N MET A 89 -31.21 54.85 -4.99
CA MET A 89 -30.39 55.09 -6.17
C MET A 89 -28.89 54.97 -5.82
N ILE A 90 -28.46 55.45 -4.65
CA ILE A 90 -27.10 55.27 -4.18
C ILE A 90 -26.78 53.78 -4.00
N CYS A 91 -27.69 52.98 -3.39
CA CYS A 91 -27.55 51.54 -3.27
C CYS A 91 -27.43 50.86 -4.64
N ALA A 92 -28.34 51.15 -5.57
CA ALA A 92 -28.27 50.61 -6.93
C ALA A 92 -27.00 51.03 -7.65
N GLY A 93 -26.59 52.30 -7.49
CA GLY A 93 -25.35 52.84 -8.01
C GLY A 93 -24.12 52.11 -7.46
N LEU A 94 -24.05 51.81 -6.18
CA LEU A 94 -22.95 51.05 -5.56
C LEU A 94 -22.86 49.62 -6.10
N VAL A 95 -23.98 48.95 -6.30
CA VAL A 95 -24.05 47.58 -6.85
C VAL A 95 -23.64 47.57 -8.34
N VAL A 96 -24.12 48.54 -9.14
CA VAL A 96 -23.76 48.65 -10.57
C VAL A 96 -22.32 49.06 -10.78
N PHE A 97 -21.86 50.02 -9.96
CA PHE A 97 -20.51 50.55 -10.02
C PHE A 97 -19.44 49.51 -9.69
N GLU A 98 -19.74 48.61 -8.77
CA GLU A 98 -18.89 47.43 -8.49
C GLU A 98 -18.72 46.54 -9.73
N LYS A 99 -19.80 46.22 -10.43
CA LYS A 99 -19.78 45.39 -11.62
C LYS A 99 -18.94 45.98 -12.76
N TYR A 100 -18.79 47.32 -12.83
CA TYR A 100 -18.06 48.01 -13.90
C TYR A 100 -16.64 48.45 -13.53
N LEU A 101 -16.32 48.69 -12.26
CA LEU A 101 -15.04 49.24 -11.84
C LEU A 101 -14.14 48.37 -11.00
N ASN A 102 -14.54 47.10 -10.75
CA ASN A 102 -13.73 46.12 -10.00
C ASN A 102 -13.00 46.75 -8.77
N LEU A 103 -13.73 47.54 -7.95
CA LEU A 103 -13.17 48.18 -6.79
C LEU A 103 -12.95 47.16 -5.65
N SER A 104 -11.97 46.26 -5.83
CA SER A 104 -11.56 45.24 -4.85
C SER A 104 -10.99 45.81 -3.53
N ARG A 105 -11.12 47.10 -3.27
CA ARG A 105 -10.47 47.76 -2.10
C ARG A 105 -11.32 47.95 -0.85
N PHE A 106 -12.65 47.77 -0.90
CA PHE A 106 -13.52 48.08 0.24
C PHE A 106 -14.28 46.87 0.83
N GLY A 107 -13.87 45.65 0.57
CA GLY A 107 -14.60 44.47 1.07
C GLY A 107 -13.78 43.24 1.33
N SER A 108 -12.51 43.20 0.95
CA SER A 108 -11.67 41.99 1.01
C SER A 108 -10.92 41.79 2.34
N GLY A 109 -11.42 42.35 3.43
CA GLY A 109 -10.87 42.19 4.76
C GLY A 109 -11.46 41.05 5.59
N GLY A 110 -12.23 40.13 4.99
CA GLY A 110 -12.73 38.94 5.68
C GLY A 110 -11.60 37.95 5.97
N ARG A 111 -11.57 37.40 7.19
CA ARG A 111 -10.66 36.32 7.54
C ARG A 111 -10.94 35.13 6.65
N GLN A 112 -9.87 34.43 6.24
CA GLN A 112 -9.95 33.30 5.32
C GLN A 112 -9.26 32.08 5.92
N ASP A 113 -9.76 30.88 5.59
CA ASP A 113 -9.01 29.65 5.75
C ASP A 113 -8.33 29.34 4.41
N ILE A 114 -7.03 29.17 4.46
CA ILE A 114 -6.17 28.99 3.27
C ILE A 114 -5.47 27.65 3.38
N ALA A 115 -5.78 26.73 2.48
CA ALA A 115 -5.05 25.47 2.37
C ALA A 115 -3.87 25.67 1.39
N LEU A 116 -2.66 25.55 1.91
CA LEU A 116 -1.43 25.57 1.13
C LEU A 116 -1.06 24.15 0.75
N ILE A 117 -0.96 23.89 -0.56
CA ILE A 117 -0.47 22.63 -1.09
C ILE A 117 0.88 22.92 -1.74
N VAL A 118 1.93 22.32 -1.21
CA VAL A 118 3.28 22.38 -1.80
C VAL A 118 3.50 21.06 -2.51
N ASP A 119 3.67 21.11 -3.82
CA ASP A 119 4.01 19.96 -4.65
C ASP A 119 5.41 19.47 -4.27
N GLY A 120 5.47 18.23 -3.81
CA GLY A 120 6.72 17.57 -3.44
C GLY A 120 7.10 16.47 -4.42
N SER A 121 6.53 16.45 -5.62
CA SER A 121 6.89 15.47 -6.66
C SER A 121 8.37 15.55 -7.04
N THR A 122 8.90 14.49 -7.61
CA THR A 122 10.30 14.41 -8.07
C THR A 122 10.68 15.55 -9.00
N SER A 123 9.77 15.97 -9.89
CA SER A 123 10.01 17.08 -10.83
C SER A 123 10.24 18.43 -10.14
N MET A 124 9.72 18.62 -8.93
CA MET A 124 9.98 19.84 -8.13
C MET A 124 11.40 19.91 -7.57
N SER A 125 12.19 18.84 -7.68
CA SER A 125 13.62 18.84 -7.38
C SER A 125 14.46 19.45 -8.49
N LEU A 126 13.85 19.77 -9.64
CA LEU A 126 14.49 20.47 -10.73
C LEU A 126 15.15 21.77 -10.26
N GLN A 127 16.43 21.93 -10.55
CA GLN A 127 17.19 23.12 -10.20
C GLN A 127 17.10 24.18 -11.31
N VAL A 128 16.70 25.37 -10.91
CA VAL A 128 16.73 26.56 -11.77
C VAL A 128 17.54 27.64 -11.04
N ASP A 129 18.62 28.12 -11.66
CA ASP A 129 19.56 29.07 -11.05
C ASP A 129 20.14 28.59 -9.69
N GLY A 130 20.40 27.29 -9.54
CA GLY A 130 21.00 26.67 -8.35
C GLY A 130 20.06 26.50 -7.15
N VAL A 131 18.75 26.74 -7.32
CA VAL A 131 17.71 26.54 -6.29
C VAL A 131 16.64 25.63 -6.85
N THR A 132 16.21 24.64 -6.07
CA THR A 132 15.14 23.72 -6.49
C THR A 132 13.78 24.42 -6.54
N ASN A 133 12.91 23.97 -7.41
CA ASN A 133 11.53 24.47 -7.47
C ASN A 133 10.78 24.21 -6.15
N PHE A 134 11.10 23.11 -5.45
CA PHE A 134 10.55 22.81 -4.14
C PHE A 134 10.95 23.87 -3.10
N GLU A 135 12.24 24.22 -3.02
CA GLU A 135 12.72 25.27 -2.12
C GLU A 135 12.09 26.64 -2.43
N ARG A 136 11.93 26.96 -3.72
CA ARG A 136 11.21 28.19 -4.15
C ARG A 136 9.76 28.17 -3.70
N ALA A 137 9.06 27.04 -3.86
CA ALA A 137 7.67 26.89 -3.45
C ALA A 137 7.50 27.08 -1.93
N VAL A 138 8.39 26.47 -1.14
CA VAL A 138 8.42 26.61 0.33
C VAL A 138 8.66 28.07 0.73
N GLU A 139 9.62 28.75 0.09
CA GLU A 139 9.90 30.17 0.40
C GLU A 139 8.76 31.10 -0.03
N GLU A 140 8.14 30.86 -1.20
CA GLU A 140 6.94 31.62 -1.60
C GLU A 140 5.78 31.41 -0.62
N ALA A 141 5.56 30.18 -0.15
CA ALA A 141 4.55 29.86 0.86
C ALA A 141 4.86 30.60 2.17
N ARG A 142 6.11 30.60 2.60
CA ARG A 142 6.60 31.33 3.78
C ARG A 142 6.35 32.83 3.67
N GLU A 143 6.71 33.43 2.54
CA GLU A 143 6.47 34.86 2.30
C GLU A 143 4.97 35.20 2.27
N LEU A 144 4.15 34.32 1.69
CA LEU A 144 2.70 34.50 1.67
C LEU A 144 2.13 34.50 3.08
N ILE A 145 2.55 33.59 3.95
CA ILE A 145 2.14 33.55 5.37
C ILE A 145 2.58 34.85 6.09
N LYS A 146 3.82 35.30 5.87
CA LYS A 146 4.36 36.53 6.50
C LYS A 146 3.59 37.77 6.08
N ARG A 147 3.21 37.88 4.80
CA ARG A 147 2.51 39.05 4.24
C ARG A 147 1.00 39.02 4.49
N ALA A 148 0.45 37.88 4.83
CA ALA A 148 -0.99 37.72 5.05
C ALA A 148 -1.48 38.60 6.22
N PRO A 149 -2.67 39.21 6.12
CA PRO A 149 -3.29 39.95 7.21
C PRO A 149 -3.49 39.07 8.45
N ARG A 150 -3.51 39.71 9.64
CA ARG A 150 -3.76 38.98 10.88
C ARG A 150 -5.16 38.38 10.89
N GLY A 151 -5.27 37.09 11.27
CA GLY A 151 -6.54 36.35 11.41
C GLY A 151 -6.87 35.45 10.25
N HIS A 152 -6.04 35.39 9.19
CA HIS A 152 -6.09 34.27 8.25
C HIS A 152 -5.55 33.02 8.92
N ALA A 153 -6.22 31.88 8.72
CA ALA A 153 -5.78 30.58 9.20
C ALA A 153 -5.25 29.78 8.02
N PHE A 154 -4.16 29.05 8.25
CA PHE A 154 -3.50 28.27 7.21
C PHE A 154 -3.43 26.80 7.60
N SER A 155 -3.63 25.92 6.64
CA SER A 155 -3.24 24.52 6.70
C SER A 155 -2.12 24.26 5.70
N LEU A 156 -1.32 23.22 5.94
CA LEU A 156 -0.15 22.88 5.13
C LEU A 156 -0.20 21.42 4.73
N ILE A 157 -0.20 21.19 3.42
CA ILE A 157 -0.25 19.88 2.78
C ILE A 157 0.96 19.77 1.88
N VAL A 158 1.70 18.65 1.98
CA VAL A 158 2.72 18.28 1.00
C VAL A 158 2.11 17.32 0.00
N GLY A 159 2.20 17.67 -1.27
CA GLY A 159 1.76 16.86 -2.40
C GLY A 159 2.83 15.83 -2.77
N GLY A 160 2.40 14.66 -3.15
CA GLY A 160 3.24 13.55 -3.59
C GLY A 160 2.37 12.38 -4.02
N PRO A 161 2.92 11.19 -4.26
CA PRO A 161 2.13 10.00 -4.57
C PRO A 161 1.10 9.67 -3.49
N ALA A 162 1.49 9.82 -2.23
CA ALA A 162 0.63 9.76 -1.04
C ALA A 162 0.68 11.12 -0.32
N PRO A 163 -0.16 12.10 -0.69
CA PRO A 163 -0.14 13.41 -0.07
C PRO A 163 -0.43 13.35 1.43
N SER A 164 0.25 14.17 2.20
CA SER A 164 0.07 14.24 3.65
C SER A 164 -0.14 15.66 4.15
N ALA A 165 -1.05 15.83 5.11
CA ALA A 165 -1.24 17.11 5.79
C ALA A 165 -0.25 17.22 6.96
N LYS A 166 0.66 18.17 6.91
CA LYS A 166 1.52 18.54 8.03
C LYS A 166 0.75 19.32 9.08
N ILE A 167 -0.15 20.18 8.62
CA ILE A 167 -1.12 20.89 9.45
C ILE A 167 -2.47 20.74 8.76
N LEU A 168 -3.35 19.89 9.31
CA LEU A 168 -4.68 19.62 8.74
C LEU A 168 -5.70 20.66 9.19
N ASP A 169 -5.74 20.98 10.46
CA ASP A 169 -6.66 21.96 11.01
C ASP A 169 -6.11 23.38 10.80
N PRO A 170 -6.83 24.28 10.09
CA PRO A 170 -6.31 25.61 9.81
C PRO A 170 -5.93 26.36 11.09
N THR A 171 -4.68 26.80 11.19
CA THR A 171 -4.12 27.50 12.35
C THR A 171 -3.74 28.94 12.01
N THR A 172 -3.83 29.84 13.00
CA THR A 172 -3.33 31.21 12.92
C THR A 172 -1.94 31.35 13.55
N ASP A 173 -1.41 30.26 14.13
CA ASP A 173 -0.09 30.24 14.76
C ASP A 173 1.01 30.18 13.70
N ARG A 174 1.71 31.31 13.55
CA ARG A 174 2.78 31.44 12.56
C ARG A 174 4.05 30.68 12.95
N ALA A 175 4.29 30.46 14.23
CA ALA A 175 5.46 29.72 14.67
C ALA A 175 5.31 28.23 14.35
N GLU A 176 4.11 27.68 14.54
CA GLU A 176 3.75 26.32 14.13
C GLU A 176 3.91 26.13 12.61
N LEU A 177 3.41 27.08 11.82
CA LEU A 177 3.53 27.06 10.36
C LEU A 177 4.99 27.15 9.87
N GLU A 178 5.81 28.01 10.48
CA GLU A 178 7.24 28.11 10.15
C GLU A 178 7.96 26.78 10.45
N THR A 179 7.72 26.18 11.61
CA THR A 179 8.32 24.89 11.97
C THR A 179 7.91 23.80 10.98
N ALA A 180 6.62 23.74 10.62
CA ALA A 180 6.12 22.77 9.66
C ALA A 180 6.70 22.96 8.25
N LEU A 181 6.94 24.23 7.82
CA LEU A 181 7.59 24.52 6.54
C LEU A 181 9.07 24.10 6.54
N ASP A 182 9.80 24.24 7.65
CA ASP A 182 11.19 23.82 7.77
C ASP A 182 11.37 22.29 7.75
N GLU A 183 10.33 21.57 8.16
CA GLU A 183 10.28 20.11 8.14
C GLU A 183 9.89 19.51 6.79
N LEU A 184 9.40 20.33 5.84
CA LEU A 184 9.01 19.82 4.53
C LEU A 184 10.22 19.26 3.78
N ARG A 185 9.99 18.14 3.13
CA ARG A 185 10.95 17.49 2.23
C ARG A 185 10.22 17.10 0.96
N PRO A 186 10.90 17.12 -0.20
CA PRO A 186 10.35 16.56 -1.42
C PRO A 186 10.09 15.06 -1.23
N LEU A 187 9.12 14.54 -1.95
CA LEU A 187 8.73 13.13 -1.98
C LEU A 187 9.11 12.54 -3.34
N ASP A 188 9.37 11.25 -3.38
CA ASP A 188 9.61 10.58 -4.65
C ASP A 188 8.30 10.26 -5.38
N GLY A 189 8.32 10.33 -6.70
CA GLY A 189 7.19 10.04 -7.57
C GLY A 189 6.33 11.25 -7.95
N ALA A 190 5.23 11.00 -8.64
CA ALA A 190 4.32 12.04 -9.12
C ALA A 190 3.33 12.48 -8.04
N MET A 191 2.96 13.77 -8.01
CA MET A 191 1.93 14.25 -7.10
C MET A 191 0.55 13.71 -7.51
N SER A 192 -0.15 13.03 -6.60
CA SER A 192 -1.57 12.73 -6.76
C SER A 192 -2.43 13.96 -6.44
N THR A 193 -2.70 14.77 -7.46
CA THR A 193 -3.40 16.06 -7.31
C THR A 193 -4.81 15.88 -6.73
N TYR A 194 -5.53 14.83 -7.15
CA TYR A 194 -6.86 14.53 -6.63
C TYR A 194 -6.84 14.32 -5.11
N HIS A 195 -5.90 13.51 -4.58
CA HIS A 195 -5.81 13.25 -3.15
C HIS A 195 -5.33 14.48 -2.37
N ALA A 196 -4.39 15.26 -2.91
CA ALA A 196 -3.96 16.52 -2.30
C ALA A 196 -5.10 17.53 -2.18
N MET A 197 -5.91 17.68 -3.23
CA MET A 197 -7.10 18.54 -3.24
C MET A 197 -8.20 18.00 -2.29
N THR A 198 -8.33 16.69 -2.15
CA THR A 198 -9.27 16.07 -1.19
C THR A 198 -8.86 16.40 0.25
N LEU A 199 -7.57 16.30 0.58
CA LEU A 199 -7.06 16.73 1.89
C LEU A 199 -7.29 18.22 2.13
N ALA A 200 -7.10 19.07 1.12
CA ALA A 200 -7.39 20.50 1.22
C ALA A 200 -8.89 20.75 1.47
N SER A 201 -9.77 20.02 0.79
CA SER A 201 -11.22 20.10 1.05
C SER A 201 -11.57 19.73 2.49
N LEU A 202 -10.98 18.63 2.99
CA LEU A 202 -11.17 18.17 4.37
C LEU A 202 -10.66 19.21 5.38
N SER A 203 -9.50 19.78 5.14
CA SER A 203 -8.93 20.84 5.95
C SER A 203 -9.84 22.07 6.00
N LEU A 204 -10.28 22.56 4.84
CA LEU A 204 -11.15 23.72 4.75
C LEU A 204 -12.51 23.49 5.40
N ALA A 205 -13.01 22.24 5.41
CA ALA A 205 -14.24 21.87 6.10
C ALA A 205 -14.12 21.99 7.63
N ARG A 206 -12.91 21.86 8.18
CA ARG A 206 -12.62 21.99 9.61
C ARG A 206 -12.36 23.43 10.03
N GLY A 207 -12.09 24.33 9.07
CA GLY A 207 -11.80 25.73 9.35
C GLY A 207 -13.05 26.53 9.68
N ASP A 208 -12.90 27.54 10.54
CA ASP A 208 -13.99 28.36 11.06
C ASP A 208 -14.33 29.59 10.21
N GLN A 209 -13.45 29.98 9.27
CA GLN A 209 -13.64 31.19 8.48
C GLN A 209 -14.59 30.93 7.30
N ALA A 210 -15.43 31.93 7.00
CA ALA A 210 -16.40 31.82 5.92
C ALA A 210 -15.78 31.77 4.53
N ALA A 211 -14.68 32.48 4.32
CA ALA A 211 -13.95 32.51 3.04
C ALA A 211 -12.92 31.37 2.99
N LYS A 212 -12.90 30.67 1.88
CA LYS A 212 -12.02 29.51 1.67
C LYS A 212 -11.14 29.72 0.45
N GLN A 213 -9.86 29.34 0.57
CA GLN A 213 -8.90 29.42 -0.53
C GLN A 213 -7.99 28.20 -0.54
N ILE A 214 -7.64 27.72 -1.73
CA ILE A 214 -6.59 26.71 -1.93
C ILE A 214 -5.49 27.38 -2.77
N ILE A 215 -4.26 27.27 -2.32
CA ILE A 215 -3.10 27.73 -3.07
C ILE A 215 -2.19 26.54 -3.32
N LEU A 216 -2.05 26.17 -4.59
CA LEU A 216 -1.21 25.08 -5.04
C LEU A 216 0.07 25.66 -5.65
N PHE A 217 1.23 25.28 -5.08
CA PHE A 217 2.55 25.56 -5.63
C PHE A 217 3.02 24.31 -6.37
N SER A 218 3.17 24.38 -7.71
CA SER A 218 3.54 23.24 -8.57
C SER A 218 4.19 23.75 -9.86
N ASP A 219 4.97 22.89 -10.49
CA ASP A 219 5.45 23.09 -11.87
C ASP A 219 4.37 22.94 -12.93
N ALA A 220 3.19 22.45 -12.53
CA ALA A 220 1.99 22.28 -13.37
C ALA A 220 2.18 21.29 -14.53
N GLN A 221 2.91 20.21 -14.28
CA GLN A 221 2.95 19.07 -15.22
C GLN A 221 1.63 18.31 -15.25
N ASP A 222 1.32 17.66 -16.36
CA ASP A 222 0.05 16.91 -16.56
C ASP A 222 0.01 15.61 -15.74
N VAL A 223 1.17 15.06 -15.41
CA VAL A 223 1.31 13.83 -14.62
C VAL A 223 0.68 14.02 -13.23
N GLY A 224 -0.15 13.06 -12.80
CA GLY A 224 -0.81 13.08 -11.49
C GLY A 224 -2.14 13.80 -11.42
N TRP A 225 -2.55 14.53 -12.47
CA TRP A 225 -3.88 15.17 -12.51
C TRP A 225 -5.02 14.18 -12.82
N GLU A 226 -4.71 13.06 -13.46
CA GLU A 226 -5.71 12.04 -13.80
C GLU A 226 -7.00 12.61 -14.44
N THR A 227 -6.86 13.54 -15.35
CA THR A 227 -7.97 14.29 -15.97
C THR A 227 -9.02 13.39 -16.65
N GLY A 228 -8.64 12.18 -17.07
CA GLY A 228 -9.54 11.17 -17.63
C GLY A 228 -10.51 10.53 -16.61
N LYS A 229 -10.28 10.69 -15.31
CA LYS A 229 -11.12 10.10 -14.24
C LYS A 229 -12.22 11.07 -13.78
N ALA A 230 -13.10 11.48 -14.67
CA ALA A 230 -14.16 12.45 -14.42
C ALA A 230 -15.01 12.20 -13.13
N PRO A 231 -15.38 10.96 -12.75
CA PRO A 231 -16.15 10.71 -11.54
C PRO A 231 -15.45 11.21 -10.27
N ARG A 232 -14.11 11.08 -10.17
CA ARG A 232 -13.33 11.57 -9.01
C ARG A 232 -13.41 13.09 -8.89
N TRP A 233 -13.22 13.80 -10.00
CA TRP A 233 -13.27 15.25 -10.03
C TRP A 233 -14.69 15.80 -9.78
N ASN A 234 -15.73 15.08 -10.22
CA ASN A 234 -17.12 15.44 -9.88
C ASN A 234 -17.37 15.31 -8.39
N PHE A 235 -16.90 14.23 -7.75
CA PHE A 235 -17.00 14.07 -6.30
C PHE A 235 -16.30 15.21 -5.53
N LEU A 236 -15.11 15.59 -5.95
CA LEU A 236 -14.38 16.71 -5.35
C LEU A 236 -15.11 18.05 -5.52
N ARG A 237 -15.68 18.31 -6.70
CA ARG A 237 -16.52 19.49 -6.95
C ARG A 237 -17.72 19.54 -6.00
N ASP A 238 -18.39 18.42 -5.84
CA ASP A 238 -19.54 18.34 -4.92
C ASP A 238 -19.08 18.56 -3.46
N ALA A 239 -17.90 18.07 -3.08
CA ALA A 239 -17.32 18.35 -1.77
C ALA A 239 -17.04 19.85 -1.57
N PHE A 240 -16.51 20.55 -2.56
CA PHE A 240 -16.29 22.01 -2.50
C PHE A 240 -17.60 22.80 -2.41
N GLN A 241 -18.66 22.37 -3.10
CA GLN A 241 -19.97 22.99 -3.03
C GLN A 241 -20.64 22.85 -1.65
N ASN A 242 -20.28 21.81 -0.90
CA ASN A 242 -20.79 21.60 0.47
C ASN A 242 -20.03 22.39 1.55
N LEU A 243 -18.94 23.09 1.20
CA LEU A 243 -18.26 24.01 2.12
C LEU A 243 -19.11 25.26 2.38
N THR A 244 -18.77 26.03 3.42
CA THR A 244 -19.43 27.30 3.76
C THR A 244 -19.37 28.30 2.61
N SER A 245 -18.33 28.26 1.81
CA SER A 245 -18.19 28.92 0.51
C SER A 245 -17.32 28.06 -0.41
N GLU A 246 -17.59 28.13 -1.70
CA GLU A 246 -16.75 27.49 -2.68
C GLU A 246 -15.33 28.08 -2.64
N PRO A 247 -14.27 27.23 -2.55
CA PRO A 247 -12.92 27.74 -2.38
C PRO A 247 -12.38 28.36 -3.66
N GLN A 248 -11.69 29.49 -3.52
CA GLN A 248 -10.91 30.04 -4.63
C GLN A 248 -9.63 29.22 -4.79
N ILE A 249 -9.41 28.63 -5.97
CA ILE A 249 -8.20 27.88 -6.27
C ILE A 249 -7.21 28.77 -7.02
N VAL A 250 -6.00 28.85 -6.50
CA VAL A 250 -4.90 29.62 -7.10
C VAL A 250 -3.71 28.68 -7.33
N LEU A 251 -3.29 28.57 -8.59
CA LEU A 251 -2.06 27.88 -8.96
C LEU A 251 -0.90 28.87 -8.98
N ARG A 252 0.14 28.58 -8.23
CA ARG A 252 1.45 29.23 -8.26
C ARG A 252 2.40 28.34 -9.05
N LYS A 253 2.60 28.69 -10.32
CA LYS A 253 3.43 27.90 -11.24
C LYS A 253 4.91 28.21 -10.98
N MET A 254 5.69 27.15 -10.71
CA MET A 254 7.14 27.24 -10.60
C MET A 254 7.79 27.33 -11.98
N PRO A 255 8.96 28.00 -12.11
CA PRO A 255 9.64 28.16 -13.38
C PRO A 255 10.16 26.81 -13.91
N LEU A 256 10.05 26.63 -15.22
CA LEU A 256 10.67 25.51 -15.93
C LEU A 256 11.73 26.07 -16.89
N PRO A 257 12.91 25.46 -16.99
CA PRO A 257 13.90 25.82 -17.99
C PRO A 257 13.41 25.48 -19.39
N LEU A 258 14.02 26.07 -20.40
CA LEU A 258 13.67 25.82 -21.80
C LEU A 258 14.15 24.44 -22.28
N GLN A 259 15.21 23.94 -21.69
CA GLN A 259 15.83 22.63 -21.99
C GLN A 259 16.22 22.00 -20.66
N VAL A 260 16.00 20.69 -20.54
CA VAL A 260 16.33 19.89 -19.35
C VAL A 260 17.30 18.80 -19.77
N ARG A 261 18.43 18.69 -19.08
CA ARG A 261 19.33 17.53 -19.16
C ARG A 261 18.94 16.59 -18.01
N ASN A 262 18.49 15.39 -18.32
CA ASN A 262 18.16 14.43 -17.29
C ASN A 262 18.33 13.01 -17.78
N VAL A 263 18.98 12.15 -17.00
CA VAL A 263 19.03 10.71 -17.20
C VAL A 263 18.62 10.03 -15.90
N ALA A 264 17.47 9.41 -15.90
CA ALA A 264 16.86 8.78 -14.72
C ALA A 264 17.11 7.28 -14.67
N ILE A 265 17.19 6.70 -13.47
CA ILE A 265 17.00 5.27 -13.27
C ILE A 265 15.51 5.00 -13.23
N THR A 266 14.98 4.31 -14.25
CA THR A 266 13.53 4.06 -14.37
C THR A 266 13.11 2.71 -13.82
N ASP A 267 14.03 1.74 -13.67
CA ASP A 267 13.67 0.39 -13.25
C ASP A 267 14.86 -0.38 -12.71
N VAL A 268 14.62 -1.18 -11.65
CA VAL A 268 15.60 -2.12 -11.08
C VAL A 268 14.89 -3.47 -10.93
N ARG A 269 15.35 -4.48 -11.70
CA ARG A 269 14.73 -5.82 -11.73
C ARG A 269 15.72 -6.92 -11.41
N PHE A 270 15.19 -8.01 -10.91
CA PHE A 270 15.93 -9.23 -10.63
C PHE A 270 15.53 -10.32 -11.62
N SER A 271 16.50 -11.15 -12.05
CA SER A 271 16.24 -12.26 -12.98
C SER A 271 15.36 -13.36 -12.39
N ARG A 272 15.08 -13.32 -11.07
CA ARG A 272 14.24 -14.27 -10.33
C ARG A 272 13.50 -13.59 -9.22
N GLN A 273 12.30 -14.08 -8.91
CA GLN A 273 11.50 -13.60 -7.76
C GLN A 273 11.99 -14.22 -6.45
N ILE A 274 12.35 -15.50 -6.46
CA ILE A 274 12.95 -16.16 -5.30
C ILE A 274 14.45 -16.30 -5.57
N VAL A 275 15.23 -15.70 -4.70
CA VAL A 275 16.69 -15.73 -4.73
C VAL A 275 17.18 -16.43 -3.48
N GLY A 276 18.10 -17.37 -3.64
CA GLY A 276 18.81 -18.04 -2.56
C GLY A 276 20.25 -17.63 -2.48
N THR A 277 20.94 -18.13 -1.46
CA THR A 277 22.38 -17.93 -1.30
C THR A 277 23.21 -18.87 -2.19
N ASP A 278 22.58 -19.83 -2.86
CA ASP A 278 23.21 -20.93 -3.61
C ASP A 278 23.82 -20.50 -4.96
N ARG A 279 23.32 -19.42 -5.56
CA ARG A 279 23.75 -19.01 -6.91
C ARG A 279 23.54 -17.52 -7.17
N PRO A 280 24.26 -16.94 -8.14
CA PRO A 280 24.11 -15.53 -8.50
C PRO A 280 22.74 -15.24 -9.11
N VAL A 281 22.27 -14.01 -8.88
CA VAL A 281 21.13 -13.38 -9.50
C VAL A 281 21.59 -12.22 -10.38
N ASP A 282 20.96 -12.04 -11.52
CA ASP A 282 21.21 -10.87 -12.36
C ASP A 282 20.33 -9.71 -11.88
N ILE A 283 20.98 -8.58 -11.59
CA ILE A 283 20.35 -7.30 -11.23
C ILE A 283 20.39 -6.44 -12.49
N SER A 284 19.25 -6.14 -13.07
CA SER A 284 19.11 -5.33 -14.28
C SER A 284 18.62 -3.94 -13.92
N VAL A 285 19.42 -2.93 -14.22
CA VAL A 285 19.12 -1.51 -14.02
C VAL A 285 18.84 -0.88 -15.37
N THR A 286 17.66 -0.26 -15.52
CA THR A 286 17.30 0.46 -16.74
C THR A 286 17.41 1.95 -16.49
N ILE A 287 18.17 2.63 -17.32
CA ILE A 287 18.33 4.07 -17.35
C ILE A 287 17.67 4.64 -18.61
N GLU A 288 17.11 5.84 -18.51
CA GLU A 288 16.42 6.53 -19.59
C GLU A 288 16.80 8.02 -19.60
N ASN A 289 17.12 8.55 -20.77
CA ASN A 289 17.24 9.99 -20.92
C ASN A 289 15.81 10.58 -21.04
N THR A 290 15.32 11.16 -19.95
CA THR A 290 14.02 11.82 -19.86
C THR A 290 14.08 13.32 -20.15
N GLY A 291 15.28 13.84 -20.43
CA GLY A 291 15.50 15.24 -20.79
C GLY A 291 15.38 15.50 -22.29
N ASP A 292 15.69 16.74 -22.67
CA ASP A 292 15.61 17.26 -24.06
C ASP A 292 16.97 17.31 -24.75
N GLU A 293 18.06 17.06 -24.00
CA GLU A 293 19.43 17.09 -24.52
C GLU A 293 20.10 15.72 -24.43
N ALA A 294 21.09 15.48 -25.27
CA ALA A 294 21.89 14.28 -25.23
C ALA A 294 22.89 14.35 -24.06
N VAL A 295 22.88 13.35 -23.19
CA VAL A 295 23.71 13.27 -21.97
C VAL A 295 24.57 12.02 -22.00
N THR A 296 25.80 12.10 -21.47
CA THR A 296 26.69 10.95 -21.30
C THR A 296 26.92 10.75 -19.81
N PRO A 297 26.30 9.73 -19.19
CA PRO A 297 26.61 9.38 -17.81
C PRO A 297 28.07 8.92 -17.66
N SER A 298 28.70 9.22 -16.52
CA SER A 298 30.09 8.82 -16.23
C SER A 298 30.20 7.41 -15.67
N GLY A 299 29.14 6.85 -15.12
CA GLY A 299 29.10 5.48 -14.62
C GLY A 299 27.76 5.12 -13.96
N LEU A 300 27.54 3.83 -13.80
CA LEU A 300 26.46 3.24 -13.01
C LEU A 300 27.06 2.34 -11.95
N GLU A 301 26.76 2.59 -10.69
CA GLU A 301 27.19 1.75 -9.57
C GLU A 301 25.97 1.04 -8.96
N VAL A 302 26.10 -0.25 -8.67
CA VAL A 302 25.12 -1.03 -7.92
C VAL A 302 25.75 -1.51 -6.62
N ILE A 303 25.18 -1.14 -5.50
CA ILE A 303 25.60 -1.52 -4.16
C ILE A 303 24.61 -2.59 -3.67
N ALA A 304 25.07 -3.81 -3.47
CA ALA A 304 24.22 -4.95 -3.12
C ALA A 304 24.65 -5.62 -1.81
N GLY A 305 23.67 -6.08 -1.02
CA GLY A 305 23.88 -6.82 0.21
C GLY A 305 24.73 -6.08 1.24
N SER A 306 25.78 -6.72 1.74
CA SER A 306 26.70 -6.17 2.75
C SER A 306 27.62 -5.04 2.26
N GLY A 307 27.29 -4.42 1.12
CA GLY A 307 28.05 -3.30 0.55
C GLY A 307 28.97 -3.68 -0.62
N THR A 308 28.74 -4.83 -1.25
CA THR A 308 29.43 -5.20 -2.50
C THR A 308 29.05 -4.23 -3.60
N ARG A 309 30.06 -3.67 -4.28
CA ARG A 309 29.86 -2.66 -5.33
C ARG A 309 30.19 -3.25 -6.69
N HIS A 310 29.25 -3.12 -7.60
CA HIS A 310 29.45 -3.41 -9.03
C HIS A 310 29.37 -2.10 -9.80
N ARG A 311 30.27 -1.87 -10.74
CA ARG A 311 30.35 -0.62 -11.49
C ARG A 311 30.52 -0.86 -12.97
N ASP A 312 29.79 -0.13 -13.78
CA ASP A 312 29.99 -0.01 -15.23
C ASP A 312 30.25 1.46 -15.58
N ASN A 313 31.40 1.71 -16.22
CA ASN A 313 31.85 3.02 -16.70
C ASN A 313 31.77 3.16 -18.23
N ALA A 314 31.25 2.13 -18.93
CA ALA A 314 31.22 2.09 -20.39
C ALA A 314 29.89 2.58 -20.96
N LEU A 315 29.25 3.55 -20.29
CA LEU A 315 27.96 4.11 -20.71
C LEU A 315 28.18 5.05 -21.91
N GLY A 316 27.39 4.86 -22.97
CA GLY A 316 27.42 5.71 -24.15
C GLY A 316 26.62 6.99 -23.99
N GLN A 317 26.75 7.89 -24.99
CA GLN A 317 25.89 9.05 -25.07
C GLN A 317 24.43 8.62 -25.30
N MET A 318 23.53 9.09 -24.47
CA MET A 318 22.10 8.80 -24.55
C MET A 318 21.38 9.98 -25.17
N GLN A 319 20.70 9.74 -26.29
CA GLN A 319 19.82 10.72 -26.93
C GLN A 319 18.52 10.86 -26.15
N PRO A 320 17.79 11.99 -26.26
CA PRO A 320 16.47 12.14 -25.64
C PRO A 320 15.54 10.94 -25.93
N GLY A 321 14.93 10.38 -24.89
CA GLY A 321 14.09 9.19 -24.96
C GLY A 321 14.82 7.85 -25.12
N ALA A 322 16.16 7.84 -25.17
CA ALA A 322 16.93 6.60 -25.25
C ALA A 322 16.90 5.85 -23.94
N LYS A 323 16.75 4.51 -24.02
CA LYS A 323 16.80 3.58 -22.87
C LYS A 323 17.98 2.64 -23.00
N GLN A 324 18.64 2.36 -21.89
CA GLN A 324 19.72 1.36 -21.81
C GLN A 324 19.52 0.52 -20.54
N THR A 325 19.64 -0.80 -20.67
CA THR A 325 19.60 -1.71 -19.53
C THR A 325 20.98 -2.33 -19.32
N ILE A 326 21.50 -2.20 -18.11
CA ILE A 326 22.79 -2.73 -17.68
C ILE A 326 22.52 -3.86 -16.66
N THR A 327 23.21 -4.98 -16.79
CA THR A 327 22.98 -6.15 -15.94
C THR A 327 24.25 -6.51 -15.19
N PHE A 328 24.12 -6.68 -13.86
CA PHE A 328 25.19 -7.10 -12.96
C PHE A 328 24.84 -8.45 -12.34
N ALA A 329 25.77 -9.41 -12.38
CA ALA A 329 25.60 -10.66 -11.66
C ALA A 329 26.09 -10.51 -10.22
N HIS A 330 25.26 -10.84 -9.24
CA HIS A 330 25.60 -10.78 -7.81
C HIS A 330 25.11 -12.03 -7.08
N GLN A 331 25.94 -12.57 -6.16
CA GLN A 331 25.56 -13.66 -5.27
C GLN A 331 25.48 -13.15 -3.85
N PHE A 332 24.30 -13.29 -3.26
CA PHE A 332 24.08 -12.97 -1.86
C PHE A 332 24.61 -14.10 -0.98
N LEU A 333 25.35 -13.77 0.07
CA LEU A 333 25.90 -14.75 1.00
C LEU A 333 25.03 -14.92 2.25
N ASP A 334 24.24 -13.92 2.59
CA ASP A 334 23.39 -13.89 3.77
C ASP A 334 21.91 -13.93 3.38
N ALA A 335 21.16 -14.80 4.05
CA ALA A 335 19.71 -14.88 3.91
C ALA A 335 19.00 -13.73 4.65
N GLY A 336 17.75 -13.47 4.29
CA GLY A 336 16.92 -12.43 4.85
C GLY A 336 16.70 -11.24 3.93
N ALA A 337 16.14 -10.17 4.46
CA ALA A 337 15.86 -8.97 3.69
C ALA A 337 17.17 -8.24 3.33
N GLN A 338 17.38 -7.99 2.05
CA GLN A 338 18.52 -7.26 1.50
C GLN A 338 18.03 -6.06 0.72
N THR A 339 18.78 -4.96 0.76
CA THR A 339 18.54 -3.78 -0.06
C THR A 339 19.63 -3.64 -1.11
N ILE A 340 19.24 -3.19 -2.27
CA ILE A 340 20.12 -2.87 -3.39
C ILE A 340 19.91 -1.40 -3.71
N GLN A 341 21.01 -0.66 -3.87
CA GLN A 341 20.97 0.72 -4.31
C GLN A 341 21.71 0.84 -5.65
N ALA A 342 21.04 1.39 -6.65
CA ALA A 342 21.65 1.77 -7.91
C ALA A 342 21.90 3.29 -7.90
N VAL A 343 23.11 3.70 -8.27
CA VAL A 343 23.53 5.11 -8.30
C VAL A 343 24.09 5.41 -9.68
N LEU A 344 23.43 6.30 -10.39
CA LEU A 344 23.87 6.79 -11.70
C LEU A 344 24.74 8.05 -11.49
N GLU A 345 25.97 8.00 -11.96
CA GLU A 345 26.88 9.14 -11.92
C GLU A 345 26.69 10.00 -13.17
N VAL A 346 25.91 11.05 -13.01
CA VAL A 346 25.63 12.03 -14.07
C VAL A 346 25.48 13.43 -13.47
N GLU A 347 25.86 14.45 -14.24
CA GLU A 347 25.60 15.85 -13.90
C GLU A 347 24.38 16.33 -14.67
N ASP A 348 23.26 16.39 -14.01
CA ASP A 348 21.98 16.81 -14.59
C ASP A 348 21.14 17.67 -13.63
N GLU A 349 19.95 18.07 -14.07
CA GLU A 349 19.09 18.99 -13.32
C GLU A 349 18.20 18.31 -12.27
N ILE A 350 18.08 16.96 -12.25
CA ILE A 350 17.23 16.23 -11.28
C ILE A 350 18.04 15.12 -10.60
N PRO A 351 18.90 15.45 -9.63
CA PRO A 351 19.78 14.47 -8.97
C PRO A 351 19.02 13.36 -8.20
N GLN A 352 17.74 13.53 -7.90
CA GLN A 352 16.96 12.58 -7.08
C GLN A 352 16.64 11.30 -7.84
N ASP A 353 16.44 11.35 -9.15
CA ASP A 353 16.14 10.18 -9.97
C ASP A 353 17.39 9.45 -10.48
N ASN A 354 18.57 9.94 -10.07
CA ASN A 354 19.88 9.29 -10.27
C ASN A 354 20.15 8.17 -9.25
N VAL A 355 19.28 7.98 -8.26
CA VAL A 355 19.39 6.94 -7.25
C VAL A 355 18.08 6.16 -7.20
N ALA A 356 18.19 4.84 -7.23
CA ALA A 356 17.04 3.95 -7.05
C ALA A 356 17.37 2.84 -6.07
N ASP A 357 16.47 2.58 -5.14
CA ASP A 357 16.57 1.51 -4.16
C ASP A 357 15.64 0.37 -4.54
N ALA A 358 16.08 -0.86 -4.31
CA ALA A 358 15.26 -2.06 -4.46
C ALA A 358 15.44 -2.98 -3.27
N ALA A 359 14.38 -3.69 -2.90
CA ALA A 359 14.39 -4.67 -1.82
C ALA A 359 14.19 -6.08 -2.36
N LEU A 360 14.89 -7.04 -1.76
CA LEU A 360 14.81 -8.45 -2.11
C LEU A 360 14.90 -9.30 -0.85
N ASN A 361 14.09 -10.36 -0.76
CA ASN A 361 14.20 -11.32 0.33
C ASN A 361 14.98 -12.54 -0.16
N ILE A 362 16.10 -12.82 0.52
CA ILE A 362 16.98 -13.95 0.19
C ILE A 362 16.58 -15.14 1.06
N ALA A 363 16.15 -16.21 0.41
CA ALA A 363 15.81 -17.45 1.08
C ALA A 363 17.06 -18.22 1.51
N ASP A 364 17.08 -18.74 2.74
CA ASP A 364 18.13 -19.63 3.21
C ASP A 364 17.95 -21.03 2.60
N SER A 365 16.77 -21.59 2.72
CA SER A 365 16.36 -22.83 2.05
C SER A 365 14.86 -22.88 1.85
N LEU A 366 14.41 -23.69 0.89
CA LEU A 366 13.00 -24.02 0.65
C LEU A 366 12.78 -25.49 0.97
N LYS A 367 12.04 -25.77 2.02
CA LYS A 367 11.77 -27.12 2.48
C LYS A 367 10.57 -27.70 1.73
N VAL A 368 10.82 -28.78 0.97
CA VAL A 368 9.81 -29.44 0.15
C VAL A 368 9.58 -30.85 0.67
N LEU A 369 8.36 -31.14 1.10
CA LEU A 369 7.94 -32.48 1.47
C LEU A 369 7.38 -33.22 0.24
N ILE A 370 8.01 -34.32 -0.16
CA ILE A 370 7.55 -35.16 -1.26
C ILE A 370 6.92 -36.44 -0.68
N VAL A 371 5.63 -36.57 -0.87
CA VAL A 371 4.86 -37.74 -0.40
C VAL A 371 4.86 -38.83 -1.48
N ASP A 372 5.56 -39.92 -1.22
CA ASP A 372 5.63 -41.06 -2.13
C ASP A 372 4.41 -41.97 -2.00
N GLY A 373 3.55 -41.95 -3.01
CA GLY A 373 2.38 -42.83 -3.10
C GLY A 373 2.70 -44.21 -3.65
N ARG A 374 3.90 -44.43 -4.22
CA ARG A 374 4.32 -45.69 -4.80
C ARG A 374 5.69 -46.09 -4.26
N PRO A 375 5.76 -46.48 -2.97
CA PRO A 375 7.00 -46.97 -2.39
C PRO A 375 7.42 -48.26 -3.10
N SER A 376 8.69 -48.37 -3.42
CA SER A 376 9.27 -49.52 -4.11
C SER A 376 10.64 -49.82 -3.56
N GLY A 377 11.05 -51.10 -3.57
CA GLY A 377 12.40 -51.51 -3.23
C GLY A 377 13.45 -51.07 -4.28
N ARG A 378 12.99 -50.73 -5.49
CA ARG A 378 13.86 -50.16 -6.53
C ARG A 378 13.74 -48.66 -6.55
N TYR A 379 14.82 -47.96 -6.25
CA TYR A 379 14.85 -46.52 -6.09
C TYR A 379 14.21 -45.75 -7.27
N LEU A 380 14.67 -46.00 -8.51
CA LEU A 380 14.16 -45.34 -9.71
C LEU A 380 12.70 -45.63 -10.09
N THR A 381 12.06 -46.57 -9.41
CA THR A 381 10.64 -46.91 -9.65
C THR A 381 9.70 -46.24 -8.65
N ARG A 382 10.23 -45.54 -7.63
CA ARG A 382 9.44 -44.76 -6.67
C ARG A 382 8.92 -43.50 -7.35
N ALA A 383 7.72 -43.06 -6.98
CA ALA A 383 7.15 -41.82 -7.55
C ALA A 383 7.90 -40.55 -7.12
N ALA A 384 8.50 -40.54 -5.93
CA ALA A 384 9.22 -39.40 -5.36
C ALA A 384 10.67 -39.25 -5.87
N THR A 385 11.27 -40.28 -6.48
CA THR A 385 12.69 -40.28 -6.80
C THR A 385 13.08 -39.20 -7.82
N PHE A 386 12.40 -39.15 -8.97
CA PHE A 386 12.73 -38.19 -10.02
C PHE A 386 12.54 -36.74 -9.56
N PRO A 387 11.41 -36.36 -8.90
CA PRO A 387 11.31 -35.00 -8.39
C PRO A 387 12.36 -34.64 -7.33
N ALA A 388 12.69 -35.57 -6.42
CA ALA A 388 13.73 -35.30 -5.43
C ALA A 388 15.12 -35.11 -6.05
N LEU A 389 15.53 -35.98 -6.99
CA LEU A 389 16.78 -35.85 -7.73
C LEU A 389 16.86 -34.56 -8.55
N ALA A 390 15.74 -34.14 -9.13
CA ALA A 390 15.71 -32.91 -9.91
C ALA A 390 15.85 -31.65 -9.03
N LEU A 391 15.27 -31.68 -7.82
CA LEU A 391 15.32 -30.55 -6.89
C LEU A 391 16.67 -30.42 -6.19
N ALA A 392 17.28 -31.54 -5.75
CA ALA A 392 18.59 -31.55 -5.09
C ALA A 392 19.34 -32.86 -5.31
N PRO A 393 20.15 -32.96 -6.36
CA PRO A 393 20.83 -34.20 -6.75
C PRO A 393 21.77 -34.78 -5.69
N SER A 394 22.42 -33.97 -4.88
CA SER A 394 23.38 -34.41 -3.86
C SER A 394 22.85 -34.54 -2.44
N SER A 395 21.61 -34.09 -2.19
CA SER A 395 20.98 -34.20 -0.86
C SER A 395 20.53 -35.62 -0.51
N LEU A 396 20.37 -36.48 -1.50
CA LEU A 396 20.09 -37.88 -1.33
C LEU A 396 21.42 -38.62 -1.08
N THR A 397 21.85 -38.66 0.17
CA THR A 397 22.74 -39.75 0.60
C THR A 397 22.02 -41.03 0.24
N LEU A 398 22.50 -41.73 -0.77
CA LEU A 398 22.07 -43.06 -1.12
C LEU A 398 22.01 -43.84 0.19
N ASP A 399 20.83 -44.34 0.56
CA ASP A 399 20.68 -45.22 1.71
C ASP A 399 21.72 -46.35 1.56
N PRO A 400 22.69 -46.48 2.48
CA PRO A 400 23.77 -47.47 2.35
C PRO A 400 23.25 -48.90 2.25
N THR A 401 21.97 -49.15 2.55
CA THR A 401 21.31 -50.46 2.33
C THR A 401 20.96 -50.73 0.87
N LEU A 402 21.08 -49.73 -0.04
CA LEU A 402 20.78 -49.86 -1.47
C LEU A 402 22.04 -50.26 -2.30
N GLU A 403 23.24 -50.30 -1.73
CA GLU A 403 24.49 -50.72 -2.41
C GLU A 403 24.57 -52.26 -2.61
N ALA A 404 23.63 -53.06 -2.17
CA ALA A 404 23.69 -54.53 -2.18
C ALA A 404 23.23 -55.21 -3.45
N ASN A 405 23.26 -54.56 -4.64
CA ASN A 405 23.21 -55.28 -5.91
C ASN A 405 23.99 -54.57 -7.02
N PRO A 406 25.27 -54.94 -7.23
CA PRO A 406 26.00 -54.46 -8.39
C PRO A 406 25.43 -55.15 -9.63
N VAL A 407 24.72 -54.43 -10.48
CA VAL A 407 24.44 -54.84 -11.83
C VAL A 407 25.72 -54.65 -12.62
N GLY A 408 26.39 -55.81 -12.96
CA GLY A 408 27.40 -55.89 -14.02
C GLY A 408 28.74 -55.25 -13.70
N ALA A 409 29.61 -56.02 -13.04
CA ALA A 409 31.05 -55.82 -13.17
C ALA A 409 31.46 -56.02 -14.63
N GLY A 410 31.85 -54.93 -15.27
CA GLY A 410 32.44 -55.02 -16.61
C GLY A 410 32.30 -53.69 -17.35
N GLU A 411 33.16 -52.74 -16.97
CA GLU A 411 33.89 -51.84 -17.83
C GLU A 411 34.51 -50.76 -16.92
N GLU A 412 35.82 -50.82 -16.75
CA GLU A 412 36.65 -49.76 -16.17
C GLU A 412 36.48 -48.50 -17.03
N TYR A 413 35.73 -47.53 -16.56
CA TYR A 413 35.85 -46.16 -17.05
C TYR A 413 37.07 -45.56 -16.38
N SER A 414 38.15 -45.40 -17.13
CA SER A 414 39.36 -44.70 -16.72
C SER A 414 39.04 -43.22 -16.46
N ASP A 415 39.13 -42.85 -15.20
CA ASP A 415 39.21 -41.49 -14.71
C ASP A 415 40.34 -40.72 -15.43
N THR A 416 39.96 -39.79 -16.30
CA THR A 416 40.88 -38.73 -16.76
C THR A 416 40.12 -37.41 -16.83
N TYR A 417 39.63 -36.96 -15.69
CA TYR A 417 39.36 -35.54 -15.43
C TYR A 417 40.00 -35.18 -14.09
N GLN A 418 41.32 -34.89 -14.16
CA GLN A 418 42.01 -34.15 -13.11
C GLN A 418 41.62 -32.68 -13.25
N GLY A 419 40.45 -32.29 -12.69
CA GLY A 419 40.13 -30.93 -12.35
C GLY A 419 40.47 -30.72 -10.88
N GLU A 420 41.25 -29.69 -10.64
CA GLU A 420 41.82 -29.32 -9.34
C GLU A 420 40.76 -29.34 -8.20
N ASP A 421 41.14 -30.10 -7.14
CA ASP A 421 40.65 -29.98 -5.74
C ASP A 421 39.19 -29.61 -5.47
N TYR A 422 38.23 -30.39 -5.97
CA TYR A 422 36.88 -30.43 -5.37
C TYR A 422 36.90 -31.37 -4.17
N ASP A 423 36.92 -30.80 -2.96
CA ASP A 423 36.72 -31.53 -1.71
C ASP A 423 35.28 -31.34 -1.26
N PRO A 424 34.38 -32.33 -1.44
CA PRO A 424 32.99 -32.22 -1.06
C PRO A 424 32.76 -32.09 0.46
N THR A 425 33.80 -32.27 1.26
CA THR A 425 33.74 -32.05 2.72
C THR A 425 34.11 -30.63 3.09
N ARG A 426 34.77 -29.87 2.22
CA ARG A 426 35.17 -28.48 2.45
C ARG A 426 34.09 -27.47 2.05
N ASP A 427 33.39 -27.73 0.92
CA ASP A 427 32.34 -26.84 0.40
C ASP A 427 31.13 -27.70 -0.04
N PRO A 428 30.23 -28.05 0.86
CA PRO A 428 29.00 -28.73 0.48
C PRO A 428 28.22 -27.84 -0.48
N VAL A 429 27.94 -28.35 -1.68
CA VAL A 429 27.06 -27.67 -2.63
C VAL A 429 25.70 -27.46 -1.93
N ARG A 430 25.39 -26.25 -1.57
CA ARG A 430 24.09 -25.89 -1.01
C ARG A 430 23.08 -25.77 -2.14
N PHE A 431 21.98 -26.47 -2.04
CA PHE A 431 20.83 -26.30 -2.92
C PHE A 431 19.80 -25.47 -2.18
N LEU A 432 19.19 -24.51 -2.87
CA LEU A 432 18.11 -23.70 -2.29
C LEU A 432 16.93 -24.58 -1.86
N VAL A 433 16.64 -25.65 -2.63
CA VAL A 433 15.53 -26.55 -2.35
C VAL A 433 16.03 -27.77 -1.57
N GLU A 434 15.42 -28.02 -0.41
CA GLU A 434 15.71 -29.16 0.47
C GLU A 434 14.51 -30.16 0.43
N PRO A 435 14.56 -31.17 -0.47
CA PRO A 435 13.49 -32.16 -0.53
C PRO A 435 13.61 -33.19 0.59
N GLN A 436 12.48 -33.47 1.26
CA GLN A 436 12.33 -34.57 2.20
C GLN A 436 11.31 -35.56 1.64
N ILE A 437 11.63 -36.85 1.60
CA ILE A 437 10.71 -37.89 1.12
C ILE A 437 10.09 -38.61 2.29
N VAL A 438 8.75 -38.78 2.25
CA VAL A 438 8.00 -39.63 3.20
C VAL A 438 7.02 -40.51 2.44
N GLY A 439 6.76 -41.73 2.94
CA GLY A 439 5.70 -42.58 2.41
C GLY A 439 4.30 -42.01 2.72
N ALA A 440 3.33 -42.24 1.83
CA ALA A 440 1.98 -41.76 2.07
C ALA A 440 1.35 -42.29 3.40
N PRO A 441 1.61 -43.53 3.89
CA PRO A 441 1.16 -43.96 5.21
C PRO A 441 1.82 -43.22 6.38
N GLU A 442 3.05 -42.74 6.20
CA GLU A 442 3.83 -42.07 7.23
C GLU A 442 3.39 -40.63 7.45
N LEU A 443 2.63 -40.05 6.51
CA LEU A 443 2.14 -38.68 6.56
C LEU A 443 1.29 -38.38 7.80
N ILE A 444 0.61 -39.41 8.35
CA ILE A 444 -0.18 -39.31 9.57
C ILE A 444 0.68 -39.00 10.80
N SER A 445 1.98 -39.29 10.73
CA SER A 445 2.93 -38.98 11.81
C SER A 445 3.41 -37.54 11.79
N ILE A 446 3.03 -36.72 10.77
CA ILE A 446 3.35 -35.33 10.64
C ILE A 446 2.09 -34.51 11.02
N PRO A 447 1.98 -34.04 12.26
CA PRO A 447 0.77 -33.37 12.74
C PRO A 447 0.65 -31.94 12.19
N ASP A 448 1.77 -31.32 11.80
CA ASP A 448 1.83 -29.94 11.32
C ASP A 448 2.85 -29.83 10.18
N PHE A 449 2.40 -29.25 9.07
CA PHE A 449 3.21 -28.99 7.88
C PHE A 449 3.86 -27.60 7.86
N SER A 450 3.76 -26.81 8.92
CA SER A 450 4.25 -25.42 8.97
C SER A 450 5.77 -25.29 8.79
N SER A 451 6.52 -26.37 8.97
CA SER A 451 7.96 -26.40 8.71
C SER A 451 8.34 -26.54 7.25
N TYR A 452 7.37 -26.80 6.36
CA TYR A 452 7.58 -26.95 4.93
C TYR A 452 6.99 -25.76 4.19
N ASP A 453 7.60 -25.42 3.04
CA ASP A 453 7.11 -24.37 2.15
C ASP A 453 6.18 -24.96 1.08
N THR A 454 6.48 -26.17 0.65
CA THR A 454 5.72 -26.88 -0.38
C THR A 454 5.56 -28.36 -0.03
N VAL A 455 4.38 -28.91 -0.33
CA VAL A 455 4.10 -30.35 -0.27
C VAL A 455 3.77 -30.85 -1.67
N ILE A 456 4.42 -31.94 -2.09
CA ILE A 456 4.20 -32.62 -3.39
C ILE A 456 3.59 -34.00 -3.14
N LEU A 457 2.38 -34.23 -3.64
CA LEU A 457 1.76 -35.56 -3.63
C LEU A 457 2.08 -36.29 -4.94
N ALA A 458 3.05 -37.21 -4.89
CA ALA A 458 3.50 -37.98 -6.06
C ALA A 458 2.82 -39.37 -6.08
N ASP A 459 1.90 -39.62 -7.00
CA ASP A 459 1.14 -40.89 -7.19
C ASP A 459 0.47 -41.37 -5.89
N VAL A 460 -0.03 -40.47 -5.04
CA VAL A 460 -0.70 -40.78 -3.78
C VAL A 460 -2.12 -41.27 -4.06
N PRO A 461 -2.52 -42.50 -3.65
CA PRO A 461 -3.84 -43.01 -3.94
C PRO A 461 -4.96 -42.21 -3.27
N ARG A 462 -4.83 -42.00 -1.98
CA ARG A 462 -5.69 -41.22 -1.11
C ARG A 462 -4.95 -40.90 0.18
N LEU A 463 -5.43 -39.92 0.92
CA LEU A 463 -4.91 -39.57 2.24
C LEU A 463 -5.84 -40.03 3.36
N ALA A 464 -5.30 -40.19 4.56
CA ALA A 464 -6.10 -40.28 5.75
C ALA A 464 -6.86 -38.97 5.97
N ALA A 465 -8.06 -39.02 6.54
CA ALA A 465 -8.89 -37.81 6.75
C ALA A 465 -8.17 -36.72 7.55
N GLU A 466 -7.43 -37.09 8.58
CA GLU A 466 -6.66 -36.19 9.41
C GLU A 466 -5.57 -35.46 8.61
N SER A 467 -4.80 -36.19 7.80
CA SER A 467 -3.77 -35.63 6.93
C SER A 467 -4.36 -34.72 5.85
N ALA A 468 -5.53 -35.09 5.31
CA ALA A 468 -6.23 -34.27 4.31
C ALA A 468 -6.67 -32.92 4.92
N ILE A 469 -7.21 -32.93 6.15
CA ILE A 469 -7.60 -31.70 6.86
C ILE A 469 -6.36 -30.84 7.18
N SER A 470 -5.29 -31.46 7.68
CA SER A 470 -4.05 -30.74 8.00
C SER A 470 -3.42 -30.10 6.76
N LEU A 471 -3.49 -30.74 5.59
CA LEU A 471 -3.02 -30.16 4.32
C LEU A 471 -3.90 -28.99 3.85
N VAL A 472 -5.21 -29.04 4.04
CA VAL A 472 -6.09 -27.90 3.76
C VAL A 472 -5.66 -26.71 4.63
N GLN A 473 -5.50 -26.91 5.93
CA GLN A 473 -5.06 -25.86 6.86
C GLN A 473 -3.66 -25.33 6.52
N PHE A 474 -2.76 -26.19 6.07
CA PHE A 474 -1.43 -25.82 5.60
C PHE A 474 -1.52 -24.86 4.41
N VAL A 475 -2.35 -25.19 3.42
CA VAL A 475 -2.53 -24.32 2.24
C VAL A 475 -3.26 -23.03 2.62
N GLU A 476 -4.32 -23.09 3.41
CA GLU A 476 -5.03 -21.88 3.88
C GLU A 476 -4.09 -20.90 4.60
N LYS A 477 -3.07 -21.41 5.30
CA LYS A 477 -2.06 -20.62 6.01
C LYS A 477 -0.91 -20.12 5.12
N GLY A 478 -0.89 -20.43 3.83
CA GLY A 478 0.12 -19.94 2.88
C GLY A 478 1.06 -21.00 2.32
N GLY A 479 0.89 -22.27 2.66
CA GLY A 479 1.68 -23.36 2.07
C GLY A 479 1.29 -23.67 0.63
N GLY A 480 2.24 -24.20 -0.16
CA GLY A 480 2.01 -24.66 -1.51
C GLY A 480 1.74 -26.16 -1.60
N LEU A 481 0.75 -26.57 -2.40
CA LEU A 481 0.45 -27.99 -2.63
C LEU A 481 0.47 -28.32 -4.11
N LEU A 482 1.33 -29.26 -4.52
CA LEU A 482 1.36 -29.84 -5.86
C LEU A 482 0.79 -31.26 -5.80
N ILE A 483 -0.20 -31.53 -6.64
CA ILE A 483 -0.78 -32.88 -6.80
C ILE A 483 -0.42 -33.37 -8.19
N ALA A 484 0.34 -34.47 -8.26
CA ALA A 484 0.70 -35.20 -9.48
C ALA A 484 0.13 -36.62 -9.40
N PRO A 485 -1.14 -36.81 -9.80
CA PRO A 485 -1.78 -38.09 -9.69
C PRO A 485 -1.18 -39.11 -10.66
N GLY A 486 -0.87 -40.31 -10.17
CA GLY A 486 -0.40 -41.40 -10.98
C GLY A 486 -1.48 -42.48 -11.15
N HIS A 487 -1.07 -43.68 -11.57
CA HIS A 487 -2.00 -44.79 -11.82
C HIS A 487 -2.74 -45.30 -10.58
N ARG A 488 -2.28 -44.93 -9.38
CA ARG A 488 -2.87 -45.34 -8.11
C ARG A 488 -3.88 -44.36 -7.54
N ALA A 489 -3.91 -43.16 -8.07
CA ALA A 489 -4.79 -42.08 -7.58
C ALA A 489 -6.27 -42.51 -7.68
N GLN A 490 -7.03 -42.21 -6.63
CA GLN A 490 -8.48 -42.47 -6.55
C GLN A 490 -9.21 -41.13 -6.80
N SER A 491 -9.78 -40.99 -7.99
CA SER A 491 -10.48 -39.78 -8.40
C SER A 491 -11.60 -39.38 -7.45
N ASP A 492 -12.32 -40.34 -6.90
CA ASP A 492 -13.41 -40.09 -5.95
C ASP A 492 -12.91 -39.33 -4.70
N PHE A 493 -11.77 -39.76 -4.13
CA PHE A 493 -11.17 -39.07 -2.99
C PHE A 493 -10.83 -37.64 -3.34
N TYR A 494 -10.16 -37.38 -4.44
CA TYR A 494 -9.74 -36.07 -4.85
C TYR A 494 -10.92 -35.15 -5.21
N ASN A 495 -11.94 -35.70 -5.85
CA ASN A 495 -13.16 -34.97 -6.21
C ASN A 495 -14.06 -34.66 -5.01
N GLU A 496 -13.99 -35.44 -3.93
CA GLU A 496 -14.73 -35.22 -2.68
C GLU A 496 -13.95 -34.38 -1.64
N TRP A 497 -12.70 -34.02 -1.91
CA TRP A 497 -11.89 -33.23 -0.98
C TRP A 497 -12.43 -31.78 -0.87
N ARG A 498 -12.85 -31.40 0.33
CA ARG A 498 -13.56 -30.15 0.60
C ARG A 498 -12.83 -29.25 1.59
N LEU A 499 -13.06 -27.94 1.44
CA LEU A 499 -12.78 -26.93 2.45
C LEU A 499 -13.80 -27.00 3.59
N ALA A 500 -13.53 -26.30 4.68
CA ALA A 500 -14.43 -26.25 5.84
C ALA A 500 -15.81 -25.66 5.51
N ASP A 501 -15.91 -24.79 4.51
CA ASP A 501 -17.14 -24.20 4.01
C ASP A 501 -17.93 -25.10 3.03
N GLY A 502 -17.41 -26.29 2.71
CA GLY A 502 -17.99 -27.25 1.79
C GLY A 502 -17.66 -27.06 0.33
N GLN A 503 -16.89 -26.02 -0.03
CA GLN A 503 -16.41 -25.83 -1.40
C GLN A 503 -15.38 -26.92 -1.77
N ALA A 504 -15.20 -27.18 -3.07
CA ALA A 504 -14.15 -28.09 -3.54
C ALA A 504 -12.77 -27.49 -3.22
N PHE A 505 -11.87 -28.31 -2.69
CA PHE A 505 -10.50 -27.89 -2.38
C PHE A 505 -9.64 -27.76 -3.64
N LEU A 506 -9.75 -28.74 -4.56
CA LEU A 506 -8.98 -28.75 -5.79
C LEU A 506 -9.52 -27.76 -6.84
N PRO A 507 -8.64 -27.20 -7.70
CA PRO A 507 -9.03 -26.34 -8.83
C PRO A 507 -9.85 -27.08 -9.90
N VAL A 508 -9.75 -28.42 -9.94
CA VAL A 508 -10.32 -29.27 -11.00
C VAL A 508 -10.96 -30.53 -10.42
N SER A 509 -11.91 -31.09 -11.15
CA SER A 509 -12.34 -32.46 -10.98
C SER A 509 -11.54 -33.39 -11.91
N MET A 510 -11.27 -34.60 -11.44
CA MET A 510 -10.51 -35.64 -12.15
C MET A 510 -11.47 -36.69 -12.73
N GLY A 511 -11.32 -36.95 -14.03
CA GLY A 511 -12.02 -38.09 -14.66
C GLY A 511 -11.32 -39.42 -14.40
N GLU A 512 -11.49 -40.40 -15.28
CA GLU A 512 -10.72 -41.65 -15.28
C GLU A 512 -9.42 -41.46 -16.10
N SER A 513 -8.30 -42.06 -15.64
CA SER A 513 -7.03 -41.99 -16.35
C SER A 513 -7.14 -42.61 -17.76
N ILE A 514 -6.79 -41.86 -18.75
CA ILE A 514 -6.81 -42.28 -20.17
C ILE A 514 -5.43 -42.79 -20.58
N LYS A 515 -5.36 -43.91 -21.29
CA LYS A 515 -4.13 -44.44 -21.90
C LYS A 515 -4.21 -44.29 -23.43
N VAL A 516 -3.09 -43.91 -24.03
CA VAL A 516 -2.96 -43.81 -25.48
C VAL A 516 -3.04 -45.24 -26.07
N ALA A 517 -3.91 -45.45 -27.07
CA ALA A 517 -3.94 -46.70 -27.82
C ALA A 517 -2.71 -46.78 -28.74
N GLY A 518 -2.13 -48.00 -28.92
CA GLY A 518 -0.79 -48.24 -29.44
C GLY A 518 -0.39 -47.58 -30.79
N ASP A 519 -1.32 -47.16 -31.65
CA ASP A 519 -1.06 -46.47 -32.92
C ASP A 519 -1.71 -45.08 -33.00
N GLY A 520 -2.02 -44.47 -31.82
CA GLY A 520 -2.63 -43.15 -31.75
C GLY A 520 -1.66 -42.00 -31.98
N GLU A 521 -2.18 -40.82 -32.29
CA GLU A 521 -1.44 -39.58 -32.35
C GLU A 521 -0.77 -39.31 -31.00
N ALA A 522 0.48 -38.79 -31.02
CA ALA A 522 1.22 -38.45 -29.81
C ALA A 522 0.50 -37.37 -29.01
N ILE A 523 0.19 -37.64 -27.77
CA ILE A 523 -0.41 -36.64 -26.86
C ILE A 523 0.68 -35.79 -26.26
N MET A 524 0.61 -34.48 -26.55
CA MET A 524 1.64 -33.50 -26.20
C MET A 524 1.02 -32.25 -25.66
N PRO A 525 1.75 -31.45 -24.84
CA PRO A 525 1.32 -30.11 -24.43
C PRO A 525 1.20 -29.18 -25.64
N SER A 526 0.14 -28.37 -25.66
CA SER A 526 -0.04 -27.32 -26.67
C SER A 526 0.82 -26.11 -26.31
N ALA A 527 1.83 -25.81 -27.12
CA ALA A 527 2.78 -24.73 -26.87
C ALA A 527 2.12 -23.34 -26.63
N GLN A 528 0.99 -23.10 -27.31
CA GLN A 528 0.25 -21.82 -27.17
C GLN A 528 -0.47 -21.68 -25.82
N THR A 529 -0.63 -22.75 -25.06
CA THR A 529 -1.34 -22.78 -23.78
C THR A 529 -0.43 -22.77 -22.56
N LEU A 530 0.89 -22.71 -22.76
CA LEU A 530 1.90 -22.67 -21.69
C LEU A 530 1.97 -21.26 -21.09
N THR A 531 0.97 -20.90 -20.26
CA THR A 531 0.83 -19.55 -19.69
C THR A 531 1.25 -19.46 -18.23
N HIS A 532 1.38 -20.57 -17.52
CA HIS A 532 1.80 -20.56 -16.12
C HIS A 532 3.26 -20.08 -15.99
N PRO A 533 3.63 -19.31 -14.95
CA PRO A 533 5.00 -18.83 -14.73
C PRO A 533 6.08 -19.91 -14.78
N ALA A 534 5.79 -21.13 -14.34
CA ALA A 534 6.70 -22.26 -14.39
C ALA A 534 7.17 -22.62 -15.83
N PHE A 535 6.47 -22.18 -16.85
CA PHE A 535 6.84 -22.41 -18.23
C PHE A 535 7.70 -21.29 -18.84
N GLN A 536 7.85 -20.13 -18.19
CA GLN A 536 8.56 -18.98 -18.76
C GLN A 536 10.01 -19.30 -19.16
N LYS A 537 10.68 -20.16 -18.39
CA LYS A 537 12.05 -20.58 -18.69
C LYS A 537 12.15 -21.77 -19.65
N VAL A 538 11.05 -22.45 -19.93
CA VAL A 538 10.98 -23.62 -20.79
C VAL A 538 10.11 -23.42 -22.04
N SER A 539 9.51 -22.24 -22.20
CA SER A 539 8.73 -21.81 -23.36
C SER A 539 9.41 -20.62 -24.03
N GLY A 540 9.86 -20.72 -25.26
CA GLY A 540 10.50 -19.63 -26.01
C GLY A 540 11.16 -20.15 -27.26
N GLN A 541 11.66 -19.26 -28.14
CA GLN A 541 12.18 -19.63 -29.46
C GLN A 541 13.27 -20.71 -29.49
N ASN A 542 13.99 -20.90 -28.36
CA ASN A 542 14.99 -21.96 -28.21
C ASN A 542 14.64 -23.02 -27.16
N ARG A 543 13.38 -23.06 -26.65
CA ARG A 543 12.97 -23.87 -25.48
C ARG A 543 11.61 -24.54 -25.69
N THR A 544 11.40 -25.12 -26.86
CA THR A 544 10.19 -25.88 -27.23
C THR A 544 10.18 -27.29 -26.60
N ASP A 545 11.17 -27.62 -25.77
CA ASP A 545 11.38 -28.98 -25.29
C ASP A 545 10.20 -29.51 -24.45
N PHE A 546 9.55 -28.64 -23.63
CA PHE A 546 8.37 -29.04 -22.88
C PHE A 546 7.17 -29.38 -23.77
N ALA A 547 6.99 -28.65 -24.88
CA ALA A 547 5.93 -28.94 -25.84
C ALA A 547 6.16 -30.25 -26.61
N THR A 548 7.37 -30.85 -26.53
CA THR A 548 7.70 -32.16 -27.14
C THR A 548 7.56 -33.32 -26.17
N VAL A 549 7.13 -33.07 -24.93
CA VAL A 549 6.84 -34.12 -23.96
C VAL A 549 5.69 -35.00 -24.47
N SER A 550 5.89 -36.31 -24.53
CA SER A 550 4.88 -37.26 -24.94
C SER A 550 4.26 -37.94 -23.73
N PHE A 551 2.94 -37.92 -23.66
CA PHE A 551 2.15 -38.59 -22.63
C PHE A 551 1.63 -39.93 -23.15
N GLY A 552 1.97 -41.02 -22.47
CA GLY A 552 1.39 -42.35 -22.70
C GLY A 552 0.06 -42.55 -21.97
N SER A 553 -0.14 -41.79 -20.92
CA SER A 553 -1.42 -41.70 -20.20
C SER A 553 -1.52 -40.37 -19.47
N TRP A 554 -2.73 -39.91 -19.20
CA TRP A 554 -3.01 -38.67 -18.46
C TRP A 554 -4.36 -38.76 -17.74
N TRP A 555 -4.55 -37.78 -16.81
CA TRP A 555 -5.85 -37.58 -16.16
C TRP A 555 -6.59 -36.47 -16.88
N PRO A 556 -7.79 -36.70 -17.45
CA PRO A 556 -8.63 -35.64 -17.99
C PRO A 556 -9.14 -34.79 -16.83
N LEU A 557 -8.70 -33.50 -16.79
CA LEU A 557 -9.06 -32.55 -15.79
C LEU A 557 -10.18 -31.64 -16.31
N GLN A 558 -11.15 -31.31 -15.46
CA GLN A 558 -12.23 -30.37 -15.78
C GLN A 558 -12.37 -29.34 -14.71
N VAL A 559 -12.42 -28.05 -15.11
CA VAL A 559 -12.68 -26.95 -14.19
C VAL A 559 -14.18 -26.89 -13.94
N PRO A 560 -14.65 -27.07 -12.67
CA PRO A 560 -16.06 -26.91 -12.34
C PRO A 560 -16.54 -25.46 -12.60
N ASP A 561 -17.77 -25.28 -13.07
CA ASP A 561 -18.34 -23.96 -13.38
C ASP A 561 -18.27 -23.02 -12.17
N ALA A 562 -18.48 -23.52 -10.97
CA ALA A 562 -18.39 -22.74 -9.72
C ALA A 562 -16.99 -22.21 -9.42
N LEU A 563 -15.93 -22.81 -9.97
CA LEU A 563 -14.54 -22.44 -9.73
C LEU A 563 -13.87 -21.75 -10.95
N MET A 564 -14.62 -21.51 -12.02
CA MET A 564 -14.08 -21.01 -13.28
C MET A 564 -13.40 -19.63 -13.12
N ALA A 565 -13.91 -18.77 -12.22
CA ALA A 565 -13.34 -17.45 -11.94
C ALA A 565 -12.08 -17.50 -11.05
N GLU A 566 -11.90 -18.60 -10.27
CA GLU A 566 -10.81 -18.73 -9.29
C GLU A 566 -9.69 -19.67 -9.78
N THR A 567 -9.92 -20.38 -10.88
CA THR A 567 -8.99 -21.38 -11.42
C THR A 567 -8.30 -20.88 -12.68
N ALA A 568 -6.98 -20.85 -12.66
CA ALA A 568 -6.16 -20.57 -13.82
C ALA A 568 -5.69 -21.89 -14.46
N VAL A 569 -5.97 -22.09 -15.74
CA VAL A 569 -5.42 -23.21 -16.52
C VAL A 569 -4.13 -22.75 -17.18
N GLY A 570 -3.00 -23.24 -16.69
CA GLY A 570 -1.67 -22.82 -17.11
C GLY A 570 -1.06 -23.64 -18.26
N ALA A 571 -1.64 -24.81 -18.59
CA ALA A 571 -1.28 -25.63 -19.74
C ALA A 571 -2.43 -26.57 -20.15
N ARG A 572 -2.50 -26.89 -21.45
CA ARG A 572 -3.42 -27.91 -22.01
C ARG A 572 -2.67 -28.89 -22.90
N LEU A 573 -3.21 -30.10 -22.99
CA LEU A 573 -2.81 -31.07 -24.00
C LEU A 573 -3.40 -30.73 -25.38
N ASN A 574 -2.86 -31.31 -26.44
CA ASN A 574 -3.43 -31.21 -27.80
C ASN A 574 -4.85 -31.81 -27.92
N THR A 575 -5.29 -32.60 -26.95
CA THR A 575 -6.69 -33.06 -26.79
C THR A 575 -7.62 -31.95 -26.32
N GLY A 576 -7.10 -30.84 -25.81
CA GLY A 576 -7.85 -29.76 -25.17
C GLY A 576 -7.97 -29.90 -23.65
N ASP A 577 -7.65 -31.07 -23.07
CA ASP A 577 -7.70 -31.30 -21.63
C ASP A 577 -6.71 -30.38 -20.90
N PRO A 578 -7.07 -29.75 -19.76
CA PRO A 578 -6.13 -29.11 -18.90
C PRO A 578 -5.04 -30.07 -18.43
N LEU A 579 -3.75 -29.63 -18.56
CA LEU A 579 -2.61 -30.38 -18.06
C LEU A 579 -2.13 -29.83 -16.72
N LEU A 580 -2.23 -28.52 -16.52
CA LEU A 580 -1.87 -27.84 -15.28
C LEU A 580 -2.94 -26.82 -14.93
N ALA A 581 -3.48 -26.93 -13.74
CA ALA A 581 -4.47 -26.01 -13.20
C ALA A 581 -4.10 -25.56 -11.80
N THR A 582 -4.33 -24.28 -11.52
CA THR A 582 -3.90 -23.61 -10.31
C THR A 582 -5.06 -22.86 -9.68
N ARG A 583 -5.19 -22.90 -8.35
CA ARG A 583 -6.14 -22.13 -7.56
C ARG A 583 -5.48 -21.60 -6.28
N ARG A 584 -5.80 -20.37 -5.89
CA ARG A 584 -5.50 -19.87 -4.55
C ARG A 584 -6.54 -20.34 -3.55
N VAL A 585 -6.08 -20.79 -2.39
CA VAL A 585 -6.93 -21.21 -1.27
C VAL A 585 -6.40 -20.56 0.00
N GLY A 586 -7.15 -19.63 0.56
CA GLY A 586 -6.62 -18.79 1.64
C GLY A 586 -5.41 -17.98 1.17
N ASN A 587 -4.30 -18.11 1.88
CA ASN A 587 -3.04 -17.47 1.53
C ASN A 587 -2.10 -18.33 0.69
N GLY A 588 -2.43 -19.60 0.48
CA GLY A 588 -1.62 -20.55 -0.27
C GLY A 588 -2.18 -20.87 -1.65
N GLN A 589 -1.60 -21.88 -2.26
CA GLN A 589 -1.89 -22.27 -3.63
C GLN A 589 -1.93 -23.78 -3.79
N VAL A 590 -2.89 -24.26 -4.59
CA VAL A 590 -2.99 -25.65 -5.02
C VAL A 590 -2.77 -25.71 -6.51
N ILE A 591 -1.83 -26.58 -6.94
CA ILE A 591 -1.60 -26.91 -8.33
C ILE A 591 -1.91 -28.40 -8.55
N VAL A 592 -2.70 -28.68 -9.58
CA VAL A 592 -2.92 -30.06 -10.06
C VAL A 592 -2.28 -30.21 -11.43
N PHE A 593 -1.40 -31.19 -11.54
CA PHE A 593 -0.75 -31.58 -12.80
C PHE A 593 -1.36 -32.89 -13.32
N GLY A 594 -1.86 -32.91 -14.55
CA GLY A 594 -2.61 -34.03 -15.12
C GLY A 594 -1.79 -35.32 -15.44
N GLY A 595 -0.61 -35.46 -14.90
CA GLY A 595 0.29 -36.59 -15.07
C GLY A 595 1.23 -36.80 -13.89
N THR A 596 2.15 -37.75 -13.99
CA THR A 596 3.18 -38.00 -12.98
C THR A 596 4.43 -37.14 -13.20
N LEU A 597 5.20 -36.97 -12.13
CA LEU A 597 6.53 -36.34 -12.17
C LEU A 597 7.64 -37.38 -12.41
N ASP A 598 7.28 -38.62 -12.69
CA ASP A 598 8.17 -39.72 -13.06
C ASP A 598 7.93 -40.20 -14.51
N THR A 599 8.60 -41.28 -14.91
CA THR A 599 8.54 -41.80 -16.27
C THR A 599 7.32 -42.70 -16.56
N THR A 600 6.38 -42.86 -15.63
CA THR A 600 5.28 -43.85 -15.79
C THR A 600 4.17 -43.38 -16.72
N MET A 601 3.86 -42.09 -16.78
CA MET A 601 2.81 -41.52 -17.62
C MET A 601 3.34 -40.70 -18.80
N SER A 602 4.58 -40.23 -18.73
CA SER A 602 5.19 -39.38 -19.76
C SER A 602 6.70 -39.56 -19.82
N ASN A 603 7.33 -39.06 -20.87
CA ASN A 603 8.77 -38.97 -20.97
C ASN A 603 9.34 -37.64 -20.41
N LEU A 604 8.55 -36.86 -19.63
CA LEU A 604 8.92 -35.57 -19.07
C LEU A 604 10.26 -35.63 -18.30
N PRO A 605 10.55 -36.56 -17.40
CA PRO A 605 11.81 -36.59 -16.66
C PRO A 605 13.07 -36.82 -17.54
N THR A 606 12.90 -37.24 -18.79
CA THR A 606 14.01 -37.41 -19.73
C THR A 606 14.27 -36.17 -20.60
N ARG A 607 13.51 -35.08 -20.39
CA ARG A 607 13.61 -33.84 -21.14
C ARG A 607 14.42 -32.81 -20.37
N GLN A 608 15.17 -31.96 -21.10
CA GLN A 608 15.93 -30.87 -20.49
C GLN A 608 15.04 -29.84 -19.77
N ALA A 609 13.78 -29.72 -20.20
CA ALA A 609 12.78 -28.86 -19.57
C ALA A 609 12.39 -29.31 -18.15
N TYR A 610 12.64 -30.56 -17.76
CA TYR A 610 12.13 -31.11 -16.51
C TYR A 610 12.66 -30.39 -15.26
N LEU A 611 13.99 -30.20 -15.18
CA LEU A 611 14.61 -29.53 -14.04
C LEU A 611 14.08 -28.11 -13.86
N PRO A 612 14.21 -27.21 -14.87
CA PRO A 612 13.74 -25.84 -14.69
C PRO A 612 12.23 -25.76 -14.47
N PHE A 613 11.44 -26.63 -15.10
CA PHE A 613 9.99 -26.67 -14.87
C PHE A 613 9.64 -27.01 -13.41
N LEU A 614 10.27 -28.03 -12.84
CA LEU A 614 9.97 -28.47 -11.48
C LEU A 614 10.41 -27.43 -10.44
N HIS A 615 11.60 -26.83 -10.64
CA HIS A 615 12.06 -25.74 -9.78
C HIS A 615 11.11 -24.54 -9.81
N GLU A 616 10.70 -24.10 -10.99
CA GLU A 616 9.77 -22.98 -11.13
C GLU A 616 8.36 -23.29 -10.55
N LEU A 617 7.91 -24.57 -10.62
CA LEU A 617 6.69 -24.98 -9.93
C LEU A 617 6.82 -24.86 -8.41
N VAL A 618 7.95 -25.31 -7.86
CA VAL A 618 8.23 -25.21 -6.42
C VAL A 618 8.32 -23.75 -6.01
N TYR A 619 8.99 -22.91 -6.77
CA TYR A 619 9.09 -21.48 -6.49
C TYR A 619 7.72 -20.80 -6.53
N ALA A 620 6.88 -21.12 -7.51
CA ALA A 620 5.52 -20.57 -7.57
C ALA A 620 4.66 -20.99 -6.37
N LEU A 621 4.92 -22.20 -5.81
CA LEU A 621 4.19 -22.73 -4.67
C LEU A 621 4.73 -22.25 -3.32
N ALA A 622 6.06 -22.10 -3.20
CA ALA A 622 6.71 -21.76 -1.93
C ALA A 622 6.38 -20.35 -1.46
N ASP A 623 6.12 -19.43 -2.40
CA ASP A 623 5.77 -18.07 -2.08
C ASP A 623 4.64 -17.52 -2.99
N PRO A 624 3.44 -18.09 -2.91
CA PRO A 624 2.30 -17.67 -3.73
C PRO A 624 1.81 -16.25 -3.38
N ALA A 625 2.20 -15.75 -2.22
CA ALA A 625 1.92 -14.41 -1.73
C ALA A 625 3.18 -13.53 -1.71
N ALA A 626 4.22 -13.88 -2.49
CA ALA A 626 5.36 -12.99 -2.69
C ALA A 626 4.85 -11.63 -3.16
N TYR A 627 4.81 -10.69 -2.25
CA TYR A 627 4.54 -9.30 -2.58
C TYR A 627 5.73 -8.79 -3.36
N ASP A 628 5.47 -8.09 -4.43
CA ASP A 628 6.52 -7.26 -5.00
C ASP A 628 6.89 -6.23 -3.92
N LEU A 629 8.08 -6.38 -3.35
CA LEU A 629 8.59 -5.48 -2.33
C LEU A 629 8.99 -4.13 -2.93
N ASN A 630 9.05 -4.06 -4.26
CA ASN A 630 9.47 -2.88 -5.03
C ASN A 630 8.23 -2.26 -5.67
N LEU A 631 7.48 -1.53 -4.86
CA LEU A 631 6.25 -0.87 -5.29
C LEU A 631 6.56 0.51 -5.85
N ASP A 632 5.88 0.86 -6.92
CA ASP A 632 5.91 2.24 -7.41
C ASP A 632 5.28 3.18 -6.39
N PRO A 633 5.84 4.40 -6.21
CA PRO A 633 5.26 5.40 -5.33
C PRO A 633 3.78 5.67 -5.65
N GLY A 634 2.93 5.64 -4.63
CA GLY A 634 1.48 5.84 -4.76
C GLY A 634 0.65 4.60 -5.08
N TRP A 635 1.26 3.41 -5.16
CA TRP A 635 0.50 2.16 -5.25
C TRP A 635 -0.14 1.81 -3.92
N ASP A 636 -1.41 1.43 -3.96
CA ASP A 636 -2.11 0.90 -2.79
C ASP A 636 -1.71 -0.56 -2.58
N LEU A 637 -1.02 -0.84 -1.49
CA LEU A 637 -0.68 -2.19 -1.08
C LEU A 637 -1.67 -2.68 -0.03
N THR A 638 -2.43 -3.73 -0.35
CA THR A 638 -3.24 -4.43 0.63
C THR A 638 -2.45 -5.60 1.21
N LEU A 639 -1.98 -5.45 2.44
CA LEU A 639 -1.33 -6.52 3.18
C LEU A 639 -2.38 -7.35 3.92
N SER A 640 -2.53 -8.62 3.54
CA SER A 640 -3.28 -9.59 4.33
C SER A 640 -2.36 -10.16 5.40
N LEU A 641 -2.49 -9.70 6.62
CA LEU A 641 -1.78 -10.28 7.77
C LEU A 641 -2.43 -11.63 8.09
N SER A 642 -1.91 -12.71 7.52
CA SER A 642 -2.29 -14.04 7.95
C SER A 642 -1.61 -14.36 9.28
N SER A 643 -2.39 -14.82 10.24
CA SER A 643 -1.94 -15.15 11.60
C SER A 643 -1.02 -16.38 11.68
N GLY A 644 -0.05 -16.55 10.79
CA GLY A 644 0.65 -17.83 10.77
C GLY A 644 2.14 -17.87 10.41
N ARG A 645 2.68 -17.05 9.51
CA ARG A 645 4.03 -17.31 9.00
C ARG A 645 5.03 -16.16 8.99
N HIS A 646 4.55 -14.95 8.97
CA HIS A 646 5.44 -13.80 9.09
C HIS A 646 4.91 -12.88 10.18
N VAL A 647 5.30 -13.15 11.42
CA VAL A 647 5.41 -12.04 12.37
C VAL A 647 6.54 -11.18 11.80
N PRO A 648 6.29 -9.96 11.30
CA PRO A 648 7.38 -9.07 10.99
C PRO A 648 8.26 -9.05 12.24
N ILE A 649 9.55 -9.32 12.09
CA ILE A 649 10.53 -9.09 13.15
C ILE A 649 10.65 -7.57 13.22
N GLY A 650 9.58 -6.93 13.71
CA GLY A 650 9.57 -5.53 14.04
C GLY A 650 10.17 -5.38 15.42
N GLU A 651 10.92 -4.32 15.67
CA GLU A 651 11.30 -3.93 17.02
C GLU A 651 10.02 -3.62 17.79
N GLY A 652 9.61 -4.52 18.71
CA GLY A 652 8.41 -4.37 19.52
C GLY A 652 8.00 -5.66 20.22
N LEU A 653 6.94 -5.57 21.00
CA LEU A 653 6.34 -6.69 21.71
C LEU A 653 4.99 -7.04 21.07
N ARG A 654 4.68 -8.31 20.96
CA ARG A 654 3.36 -8.75 20.51
C ARG A 654 2.34 -8.42 21.58
N GLY A 655 1.41 -7.51 21.28
CA GLY A 655 0.28 -7.14 22.11
C GLY A 655 -0.98 -7.90 21.67
N GLU A 656 -1.57 -8.66 22.58
CA GLU A 656 -2.86 -9.33 22.41
C GLU A 656 -3.91 -8.63 23.27
N TYR A 657 -4.93 -8.11 22.62
CA TYR A 657 -5.98 -7.28 23.22
C TYR A 657 -7.28 -8.07 23.32
N TYR A 658 -7.83 -8.18 24.51
CA TYR A 658 -9.02 -8.97 24.81
C TYR A 658 -10.18 -8.05 25.21
N ALA A 659 -11.34 -8.28 24.68
CA ALA A 659 -12.55 -7.51 25.00
C ALA A 659 -13.11 -7.81 26.40
N THR A 660 -12.50 -8.75 27.14
CA THR A 660 -12.90 -9.13 28.51
C THR A 660 -11.69 -9.28 29.40
N THR A 661 -11.86 -9.05 30.69
CA THR A 661 -10.78 -9.18 31.70
C THR A 661 -10.37 -10.64 31.96
N SER A 662 -11.25 -11.61 31.67
CA SER A 662 -11.00 -13.03 31.90
C SER A 662 -11.47 -13.89 30.73
N GLY A 663 -10.57 -14.77 30.23
CA GLY A 663 -10.86 -15.73 29.15
C GLY A 663 -11.01 -15.09 27.76
N GLY A 664 -11.41 -15.87 26.76
CA GLY A 664 -11.67 -15.46 25.39
C GLY A 664 -10.45 -15.48 24.46
N GLU A 665 -10.72 -15.38 23.18
CA GLU A 665 -9.71 -15.16 22.14
C GLU A 665 -9.37 -13.67 22.05
N PRO A 666 -8.14 -13.29 21.64
CA PRO A 666 -7.80 -11.89 21.45
C PRO A 666 -8.61 -11.29 20.32
N ALA A 667 -9.28 -10.17 20.58
CA ALA A 667 -10.01 -9.41 19.58
C ALA A 667 -9.06 -8.69 18.60
N LEU A 668 -7.83 -8.40 19.06
CA LEU A 668 -6.77 -7.79 18.24
C LEU A 668 -5.42 -8.30 18.67
N SER A 669 -4.54 -8.61 17.71
CA SER A 669 -3.11 -8.84 17.94
C SER A 669 -2.31 -7.89 17.05
N ARG A 670 -1.31 -7.20 17.63
CA ARG A 670 -0.42 -6.30 16.89
C ARG A 670 0.97 -6.27 17.54
N ILE A 671 1.94 -5.68 16.84
CA ILE A 671 3.26 -5.38 17.39
C ILE A 671 3.23 -3.95 17.93
N ASP A 672 3.47 -3.81 19.21
CA ASP A 672 3.60 -2.53 19.90
C ASP A 672 5.08 -2.20 20.07
N ALA A 673 5.55 -1.12 19.43
CA ALA A 673 6.95 -0.70 19.45
C ALA A 673 7.42 -0.24 20.85
N GLY A 674 6.49 0.06 21.77
CA GLY A 674 6.74 0.43 23.14
C GLY A 674 5.52 0.23 24.02
N LEU A 675 5.72 0.17 25.35
CA LEU A 675 4.65 0.00 26.34
C LEU A 675 4.32 1.33 27.04
N GLN A 676 4.08 2.38 26.27
CA GLN A 676 3.66 3.67 26.80
C GLN A 676 2.34 4.08 26.14
N PHE A 677 1.24 3.71 26.80
CA PHE A 677 -0.11 3.95 26.32
C PHE A 677 -0.86 4.88 27.27
N ASN A 678 -1.66 5.76 26.71
CA ASN A 678 -2.61 6.58 27.45
C ASN A 678 -3.91 6.66 26.63
N TRP A 679 -4.84 5.75 26.93
CA TRP A 679 -6.11 5.68 26.22
C TRP A 679 -7.20 6.62 26.81
N GLN A 680 -6.93 7.22 27.98
CA GLN A 680 -7.90 8.08 28.70
C GLN A 680 -9.27 7.39 28.81
N ASN A 681 -10.31 8.01 28.26
CA ASN A 681 -11.67 7.46 28.21
C ASN A 681 -11.97 6.70 26.89
N GLY A 682 -10.97 6.44 26.07
CA GLY A 682 -11.09 5.77 24.78
C GLY A 682 -10.76 4.28 24.83
N ALA A 683 -11.22 3.53 23.83
CA ALA A 683 -10.84 2.14 23.66
C ALA A 683 -9.39 2.02 23.13
N PRO A 684 -8.65 0.93 23.47
CA PRO A 684 -7.28 0.69 22.97
C PRO A 684 -7.20 0.49 21.46
N ALA A 685 -8.32 0.09 20.81
CA ALA A 685 -8.48 -0.01 19.37
C ALA A 685 -9.97 -0.06 18.98
N PRO A 686 -10.31 0.21 17.69
CA PRO A 686 -11.68 0.02 17.19
C PRO A 686 -12.18 -1.41 17.43
N GLY A 687 -13.40 -1.54 17.94
CA GLY A 687 -14.01 -2.83 18.25
C GLY A 687 -13.72 -3.39 19.65
N LEU A 688 -12.87 -2.72 20.44
CA LEU A 688 -12.66 -3.05 21.84
C LEU A 688 -13.48 -2.13 22.76
N PRO A 689 -13.89 -2.58 23.95
CA PRO A 689 -14.58 -1.74 24.92
C PRO A 689 -13.63 -0.67 25.49
N THR A 690 -14.20 0.42 25.96
CA THR A 690 -13.47 1.51 26.64
C THR A 690 -13.05 1.16 28.05
N ASP A 691 -13.67 0.12 28.63
CA ASP A 691 -13.41 -0.36 30.00
C ASP A 691 -13.61 -1.88 30.08
N GLY A 692 -12.99 -2.56 31.05
CA GLY A 692 -13.13 -4.00 31.23
C GLY A 692 -12.38 -4.86 30.20
N PHE A 693 -11.36 -4.33 29.54
CA PHE A 693 -10.51 -5.06 28.62
C PHE A 693 -9.21 -5.55 29.30
N ARG A 694 -8.49 -6.42 28.62
CA ARG A 694 -7.17 -6.94 29.05
C ARG A 694 -6.20 -6.88 27.87
N VAL A 695 -4.94 -6.57 28.16
CA VAL A 695 -3.86 -6.64 27.17
C VAL A 695 -2.72 -7.51 27.71
N GLU A 696 -2.21 -8.41 26.87
CA GLU A 696 -1.03 -9.20 27.15
C GLU A 696 0.06 -8.91 26.12
N TRP A 697 1.23 -8.47 26.58
CA TRP A 697 2.40 -8.28 25.73
C TRP A 697 3.39 -9.41 25.95
N THR A 698 3.86 -10.01 24.87
CA THR A 698 4.85 -11.09 24.88
C THR A 698 5.96 -10.79 23.87
N GLY A 699 7.16 -11.25 24.15
CA GLY A 699 8.31 -11.10 23.28
C GLY A 699 9.63 -11.22 24.00
N LYS A 700 10.65 -10.57 23.47
CA LYS A 700 11.99 -10.57 24.10
C LYS A 700 12.49 -9.16 24.30
N ILE A 701 13.14 -8.92 25.42
CA ILE A 701 13.82 -7.66 25.72
C ILE A 701 15.32 -7.88 25.82
N ARG A 702 16.08 -6.92 25.34
CA ARG A 702 17.54 -6.97 25.39
C ARG A 702 18.06 -6.35 26.68
N GLY A 703 18.93 -7.05 27.40
CA GLY A 703 19.53 -6.54 28.62
C GLY A 703 20.32 -5.25 28.40
N PRO A 704 19.96 -4.13 29.05
CA PRO A 704 20.58 -2.82 28.82
C PRO A 704 21.98 -2.71 29.40
N ALA A 705 22.26 -3.43 30.48
CA ALA A 705 23.53 -3.38 31.21
C ALA A 705 23.89 -4.73 31.86
N LYS A 706 25.16 -4.93 32.17
CA LYS A 706 25.60 -6.08 32.98
C LYS A 706 25.43 -5.75 34.48
N GLY A 707 24.61 -6.54 35.17
CA GLY A 707 24.39 -6.40 36.60
C GLY A 707 22.93 -6.37 37.01
N ASN A 708 22.62 -5.70 38.09
CA ASN A 708 21.25 -5.55 38.57
C ASN A 708 20.53 -4.43 37.88
N VAL A 709 19.46 -4.77 37.19
CA VAL A 709 18.56 -3.84 36.47
C VAL A 709 17.25 -3.75 37.25
N THR A 710 16.74 -2.54 37.43
CA THR A 710 15.43 -2.30 38.04
C THR A 710 14.45 -1.90 36.93
N ILE A 711 13.27 -2.53 36.88
CA ILE A 711 12.18 -2.20 35.96
C ILE A 711 11.12 -1.45 36.77
N GLU A 712 10.73 -0.30 36.24
CA GLU A 712 9.65 0.51 36.80
C GLU A 712 8.49 0.54 35.79
N ALA A 713 7.29 0.40 36.32
CA ALA A 713 6.07 0.48 35.47
C ALA A 713 4.92 1.08 36.30
N GLU A 714 3.99 1.68 35.61
CA GLU A 714 2.79 2.31 36.12
C GLU A 714 1.60 1.87 35.31
N ALA A 715 0.49 1.55 35.92
CA ALA A 715 -0.77 1.26 35.25
C ALA A 715 -1.91 1.86 36.08
N ASP A 716 -2.98 2.23 35.38
CA ASP A 716 -4.16 2.81 36.00
C ASP A 716 -4.90 1.77 36.87
N ASP A 717 -5.03 0.54 36.34
CA ASP A 717 -5.64 -0.58 37.06
C ASP A 717 -4.60 -1.56 37.58
N GLU A 718 -4.38 -2.68 36.92
CA GLU A 718 -3.45 -3.73 37.32
C GLU A 718 -2.40 -3.99 36.25
N LEU A 719 -1.17 -4.18 36.65
CA LEU A 719 -0.07 -4.59 35.79
C LEU A 719 0.78 -5.64 36.48
N GLU A 720 1.06 -6.74 35.78
CA GLU A 720 2.04 -7.71 36.19
C GLU A 720 3.08 -7.94 35.09
N VAL A 721 4.37 -7.98 35.44
CA VAL A 721 5.49 -8.15 34.50
C VAL A 721 6.30 -9.38 34.86
N TRP A 722 6.62 -10.19 33.84
CA TRP A 722 7.47 -11.38 34.00
C TRP A 722 8.71 -11.29 33.13
N ILE A 723 9.83 -11.80 33.61
CA ILE A 723 11.07 -12.05 32.88
C ILE A 723 11.48 -13.49 33.05
N ASP A 724 11.76 -14.21 31.97
CA ASP A 724 12.06 -15.64 31.93
C ASP A 724 11.06 -16.46 32.78
N GLY A 725 9.77 -16.16 32.67
CA GLY A 725 8.66 -16.79 33.37
C GLY A 725 8.52 -16.44 34.86
N LYS A 726 9.38 -15.59 35.41
CA LYS A 726 9.30 -15.17 36.83
C LYS A 726 8.61 -13.81 36.93
N SER A 727 7.55 -13.71 37.74
CA SER A 727 6.90 -12.42 38.07
C SER A 727 7.89 -11.55 38.86
N ILE A 728 8.23 -10.40 38.27
CA ILE A 728 9.24 -9.48 38.84
C ILE A 728 8.62 -8.19 39.37
N LEU A 729 7.42 -7.82 38.90
CA LEU A 729 6.74 -6.59 39.26
C LEU A 729 5.23 -6.79 39.23
N LYS A 730 4.54 -6.23 40.23
CA LYS A 730 3.10 -6.01 40.24
C LYS A 730 2.81 -4.57 40.64
N ALA A 731 1.99 -3.90 39.86
CA ALA A 731 1.50 -2.55 40.14
C ALA A 731 -0.03 -2.55 40.12
N THR A 732 -0.66 -1.76 40.96
CA THR A 732 -2.13 -1.64 41.06
C THR A 732 -2.55 -0.20 41.30
N TYR A 733 -3.63 0.24 40.68
CA TYR A 733 -4.33 1.51 40.93
C TYR A 733 -3.42 2.76 40.93
N GLY A 734 -2.88 3.10 39.77
CA GLY A 734 -2.10 4.33 39.60
C GLY A 734 -0.82 4.44 40.43
N LYS A 735 -0.40 3.35 41.06
CA LYS A 735 0.86 3.30 41.83
C LYS A 735 1.99 2.81 40.93
N LYS A 736 3.11 3.54 41.00
CA LYS A 736 4.36 3.07 40.37
C LYS A 736 4.83 1.80 41.05
N GLY A 737 4.87 0.72 40.25
CA GLY A 737 5.51 -0.51 40.63
C GLY A 737 7.01 -0.46 40.34
N ARG A 738 7.81 -1.04 41.22
CA ARG A 738 9.24 -1.18 41.02
C ARG A 738 9.66 -2.64 41.26
N SER A 739 10.36 -3.23 40.26
CA SER A 739 10.84 -4.60 40.40
C SER A 739 11.91 -4.71 41.48
N ARG A 740 12.06 -5.90 42.03
CA ARG A 740 13.32 -6.29 42.68
C ARG A 740 14.41 -6.29 41.62
N ASN A 741 15.68 -6.16 42.06
CA ASN A 741 16.83 -6.21 41.17
C ASN A 741 16.81 -7.49 40.30
N VAL A 742 16.71 -7.31 38.99
CA VAL A 742 16.78 -8.39 37.98
C VAL A 742 18.22 -8.44 37.47
N LYS A 743 18.90 -9.55 37.62
CA LYS A 743 20.26 -9.69 37.11
C LYS A 743 20.24 -9.90 35.60
N MET A 744 20.81 -8.95 34.86
CA MET A 744 20.88 -8.99 33.41
C MET A 744 22.31 -8.88 32.88
N GLU A 745 22.55 -9.38 31.69
CA GLU A 745 23.78 -9.25 30.92
C GLU A 745 23.55 -8.32 29.72
N LYS A 746 24.47 -7.39 29.46
CA LYS A 746 24.37 -6.45 28.38
C LYS A 746 24.27 -7.18 27.04
N GLY A 747 23.22 -6.87 26.27
CA GLY A 747 23.02 -7.41 24.93
C GLY A 747 22.36 -8.79 24.87
N LYS A 748 22.19 -9.49 25.99
CA LYS A 748 21.51 -10.79 26.07
C LYS A 748 19.99 -10.61 26.00
N TRP A 749 19.29 -11.50 25.33
CA TRP A 749 17.84 -11.51 25.22
C TRP A 749 17.19 -12.30 26.36
N TYR A 750 16.09 -11.77 26.88
CA TYR A 750 15.30 -12.32 27.97
C TYR A 750 13.83 -12.41 27.51
N ASP A 751 13.15 -13.51 27.84
CA ASP A 751 11.73 -13.63 27.57
C ASP A 751 10.95 -12.64 28.44
N PHE A 752 10.12 -11.84 27.81
CA PHE A 752 9.34 -10.78 28.44
C PHE A 752 7.85 -11.03 28.26
N ARG A 753 7.09 -10.86 29.34
CA ARG A 753 5.63 -10.82 29.32
C ARG A 753 5.16 -9.72 30.27
N ALA A 754 4.16 -8.97 29.82
CA ALA A 754 3.41 -8.02 30.65
C ALA A 754 1.91 -8.22 30.43
N ARG A 755 1.13 -8.06 31.48
CA ARG A 755 -0.32 -8.20 31.41
C ARG A 755 -0.99 -7.13 32.25
#